data_33895c128ded66bbc5a0dbb467dde0a9
#
_entry.id   33895c128ded66bbc5a0dbb467dde0a9
#
_cell.length_a   1.000
_cell.length_b   1.000
_cell.length_c   1.000
_cell.angle_alpha   90.00
_cell.angle_beta   90.00
_cell.angle_gamma   90.00
#
_symmetry.space_group_name_H-M   'P 1'
#
loop_
_entity.id
_entity.type
_entity.pdbx_description
1 polymer ?
#
loop_
_entity_poly.entity_id
_entity_poly.type
_entity_poly.pdbx_seq_one_letter_code
_entity_poly.pdbx_strand_id
1 'polypeptide(L)'
;MKLSKLVPLGLTLAIAASLASCGKTEPTPAATADADAAARPAFDQSQIKTALISLNSADLDPTIAACTDLNGFVNSKWLKANPVPNDQTTWGSFEILRERSLEVQHALVQQAAASQAKAGSVEAKIGDIWKTGSDEAKIEAAGIAPLQPQLDKIAALKDTATIAQYLRDSQAQGQGVLFSLFGNADYKDSANVIAYVGQGGLGLPEKGYYVDDAQAKIRDAYVAYIAQVLTLSGVDAEQAKTQAKAVLDFETRLAKASLSRIELRDPSKRYNPMSAAEADKLTPNFSWTALFDTLKVPAAQKFSLAQPAFFGEVDKMLADVPAATWQAYLRFHTIDDAAPYLSSAFEKANFDFYGTTLRGQKEMQPRWKRVLESVNGAIGEGLGQLYVDAVFPAESKVAMQHLVENLSVALKARLEKLEWMSEDTRKKALEKWASFTPKIGYPDKWRDWSGLETNGDSYLANMQAARAFNYRFMLAKIGKPVDKTEWGMTPQTVNAYYNPTKNEIVFPAAILQAPFFDAKADPALNYGGIGAVIGHEMMHGYDDSGSQFAANGNFDNWWTDTDRSAFTQRTDQLVAQFDGYESLPGVNVKGKLTLGENIGDLGGLTVAYDALQMALKEDPKVNVPVDGYTQDQRFFMNWATVWRRNFTEGELRVRLNTDPHAPANFRANGAPSNMPAYAQAFACKAGDGMVRADDKRVVIW
;
A
#
# COMPACT_ATOMS: atom_id res chain seq x y z
N MET A 1 -8.14 -86.40 -18.39
CA MET A 1 -7.91 -86.59 -19.85
C MET A 1 -7.42 -85.30 -20.45
N LYS A 2 -6.25 -85.42 -21.03
CA LYS A 2 -5.57 -84.44 -21.94
C LYS A 2 -5.22 -83.09 -21.38
N LEU A 3 -3.96 -82.79 -20.97
CA LEU A 3 -2.73 -82.44 -21.77
C LEU A 3 -2.90 -81.12 -22.52
N SER A 4 -2.14 -80.16 -22.26
CA SER A 4 -0.76 -79.70 -22.25
C SER A 4 -0.70 -78.45 -23.17
N LYS A 5 0.02 -77.42 -22.85
CA LYS A 5 1.45 -77.20 -23.09
C LYS A 5 1.95 -75.92 -22.47
N LEU A 6 3.06 -76.02 -21.78
CA LEU A 6 3.98 -74.95 -21.43
C LEU A 6 4.70 -74.38 -22.67
N VAL A 7 4.98 -73.09 -22.70
CA VAL A 7 6.09 -72.50 -23.42
C VAL A 7 6.58 -71.26 -22.64
N PRO A 8 7.90 -70.92 -22.66
CA PRO A 8 8.60 -70.35 -21.54
C PRO A 8 8.73 -68.82 -21.53
N LEU A 9 9.07 -68.29 -20.30
CA LEU A 9 9.47 -66.95 -20.00
C LEU A 9 10.71 -66.51 -20.83
N GLY A 10 10.59 -65.43 -21.55
CA GLY A 10 11.70 -64.59 -21.99
C GLY A 10 11.76 -63.30 -21.19
N LEU A 11 12.81 -63.18 -20.34
CA LEU A 11 13.14 -62.02 -19.55
C LEU A 11 13.79 -61.00 -20.46
N THR A 12 13.11 -59.89 -20.78
CA THR A 12 13.74 -58.72 -21.40
C THR A 12 13.69 -57.57 -20.42
N LEU A 13 14.87 -57.18 -19.93
CA LEU A 13 15.09 -55.96 -19.14
C LEU A 13 14.86 -54.75 -20.06
N ALA A 14 13.79 -54.00 -19.81
CA ALA A 14 13.61 -52.67 -20.40
C ALA A 14 13.94 -51.63 -19.30
N ILE A 15 15.06 -50.95 -19.50
CA ILE A 15 15.43 -49.74 -18.74
C ILE A 15 14.46 -48.64 -19.21
N ALA A 16 13.49 -48.32 -18.38
CA ALA A 16 12.64 -47.15 -18.58
C ALA A 16 13.38 -45.91 -18.07
N ALA A 17 13.92 -45.12 -18.99
CA ALA A 17 14.33 -43.74 -18.72
C ALA A 17 13.06 -42.92 -18.40
N SER A 18 12.93 -42.49 -17.16
CA SER A 18 11.91 -41.54 -16.75
C SER A 18 12.28 -40.15 -17.28
N LEU A 19 11.79 -39.81 -18.44
CA LEU A 19 11.70 -38.43 -18.89
C LEU A 19 10.63 -37.76 -18.06
N ALA A 20 11.05 -36.86 -17.18
CA ALA A 20 10.18 -35.93 -16.49
C ALA A 20 9.46 -35.09 -17.54
N SER A 21 8.18 -35.33 -17.72
CA SER A 21 7.28 -34.50 -18.52
C SER A 21 7.14 -33.16 -17.76
N CYS A 22 7.77 -32.10 -18.29
CA CYS A 22 7.33 -30.74 -18.03
C CYS A 22 5.89 -30.65 -18.53
N GLY A 23 4.93 -30.71 -17.62
CA GLY A 23 3.55 -30.42 -17.95
C GLY A 23 3.46 -28.99 -18.46
N LYS A 24 3.13 -28.85 -19.74
CA LYS A 24 2.59 -27.59 -20.26
C LYS A 24 1.33 -27.32 -19.46
N THR A 25 1.37 -26.34 -18.56
CA THR A 25 0.17 -25.72 -18.03
C THR A 25 -0.58 -25.14 -19.22
N GLU A 26 -1.71 -25.74 -19.56
CA GLU A 26 -2.65 -25.09 -20.47
C GLU A 26 -3.00 -23.70 -19.92
N PRO A 27 -3.12 -22.66 -20.74
CA PRO A 27 -3.55 -21.36 -20.26
C PRO A 27 -4.90 -21.52 -19.56
N THR A 28 -4.96 -21.10 -18.30
CA THR A 28 -6.21 -21.05 -17.53
C THR A 28 -7.26 -20.31 -18.36
N PRO A 29 -8.49 -20.82 -18.54
CA PRO A 29 -9.51 -20.12 -19.27
C PRO A 29 -9.66 -18.71 -18.70
N ALA A 30 -9.69 -17.72 -19.58
CA ALA A 30 -9.99 -16.34 -19.21
C ALA A 30 -11.22 -16.33 -18.29
N ALA A 31 -11.17 -15.50 -17.24
CA ALA A 31 -12.31 -15.27 -16.34
C ALA A 31 -13.59 -15.20 -17.17
N THR A 32 -14.64 -15.89 -16.73
CA THR A 32 -15.94 -15.91 -17.43
C THR A 32 -16.30 -14.48 -17.75
N ALA A 33 -16.25 -14.14 -19.05
CA ALA A 33 -16.61 -12.82 -19.53
C ALA A 33 -18.03 -12.51 -19.00
N ASP A 34 -18.15 -11.39 -18.29
CA ASP A 34 -19.44 -10.89 -17.82
C ASP A 34 -20.36 -10.78 -19.05
N ALA A 35 -21.53 -11.39 -19.00
CA ALA A 35 -22.48 -11.34 -20.11
C ALA A 35 -22.89 -9.88 -20.46
N ASP A 36 -22.75 -8.96 -19.49
CA ASP A 36 -22.99 -7.53 -19.67
C ASP A 36 -21.79 -6.82 -20.31
N ALA A 37 -20.58 -7.39 -20.28
CA ALA A 37 -19.38 -6.79 -20.90
C ALA A 37 -19.49 -6.67 -22.42
N ALA A 38 -20.20 -7.62 -23.09
CA ALA A 38 -20.41 -7.61 -24.53
C ALA A 38 -21.33 -6.46 -25.02
N ALA A 39 -22.07 -5.81 -24.12
CA ALA A 39 -23.01 -4.73 -24.42
C ALA A 39 -22.44 -3.32 -24.12
N ARG A 40 -21.22 -3.22 -23.56
CA ARG A 40 -20.60 -1.93 -23.23
C ARG A 40 -20.03 -1.27 -24.49
N PRO A 41 -20.24 0.04 -24.70
CA PRO A 41 -19.59 0.76 -25.78
C PRO A 41 -18.06 0.74 -25.57
N ALA A 42 -17.30 0.69 -26.68
CA ALA A 42 -15.85 0.78 -26.61
C ALA A 42 -15.42 2.07 -25.91
N PHE A 43 -14.39 1.97 -25.07
CA PHE A 43 -13.85 3.14 -24.38
C PHE A 43 -13.23 4.14 -25.37
N ASP A 44 -13.63 5.40 -25.27
CA ASP A 44 -13.08 6.46 -26.10
C ASP A 44 -11.72 6.92 -25.56
N GLN A 45 -10.65 6.47 -26.22
CA GLN A 45 -9.27 6.82 -25.86
C GLN A 45 -8.98 8.33 -25.89
N SER A 46 -9.79 9.15 -26.57
CA SER A 46 -9.64 10.61 -26.60
C SER A 46 -9.96 11.27 -25.25
N GLN A 47 -10.61 10.55 -24.33
CA GLN A 47 -10.85 10.98 -22.96
C GLN A 47 -9.54 11.07 -22.14
N ILE A 48 -8.49 10.35 -22.56
CA ILE A 48 -7.19 10.37 -21.89
C ILE A 48 -6.37 11.52 -22.47
N LYS A 49 -6.17 12.56 -21.66
CA LYS A 49 -5.43 13.78 -22.05
C LYS A 49 -4.01 13.79 -21.53
N THR A 50 -3.77 13.17 -20.39
CA THR A 50 -2.45 13.07 -19.77
C THR A 50 -1.55 12.18 -20.59
N ALA A 51 -0.47 12.75 -21.15
CA ALA A 51 0.53 12.02 -21.91
C ALA A 51 1.36 11.10 -21.00
N LEU A 52 1.73 9.92 -21.53
CA LEU A 52 2.73 9.09 -20.88
C LEU A 52 4.08 9.79 -20.91
N ILE A 53 4.88 9.61 -19.87
CA ILE A 53 6.27 10.04 -19.84
C ILE A 53 7.18 8.83 -20.04
N SER A 54 8.37 9.08 -20.58
CA SER A 54 9.43 8.08 -20.75
C SER A 54 10.78 8.74 -20.53
N LEU A 55 11.84 7.95 -20.46
CA LEU A 55 13.20 8.48 -20.52
C LEU A 55 13.39 9.28 -21.82
N ASN A 56 13.74 10.55 -21.67
CA ASN A 56 13.98 11.45 -22.81
C ASN A 56 15.36 12.10 -22.65
N SER A 57 16.23 11.92 -23.63
CA SER A 57 17.57 12.49 -23.62
C SER A 57 17.59 14.03 -23.55
N ALA A 58 16.53 14.72 -23.99
CA ALA A 58 16.39 16.17 -23.87
C ALA A 58 16.21 16.66 -22.41
N ASP A 59 15.69 15.82 -21.53
CA ASP A 59 15.52 16.13 -20.10
C ASP A 59 16.83 16.05 -19.31
N LEU A 60 17.86 15.40 -19.85
CA LEU A 60 19.13 15.19 -19.17
C LEU A 60 19.86 16.53 -18.97
N ASP A 61 20.45 16.72 -17.80
CA ASP A 61 21.24 17.90 -17.49
C ASP A 61 22.75 17.60 -17.56
N PRO A 62 23.42 17.92 -18.70
CA PRO A 62 24.83 17.62 -18.88
C PRO A 62 25.76 18.47 -17.98
N THR A 63 25.23 19.45 -17.27
CA THR A 63 26.01 20.24 -16.29
C THR A 63 26.20 19.49 -14.98
N ILE A 64 25.43 18.44 -14.74
CA ILE A 64 25.53 17.57 -13.57
C ILE A 64 26.09 16.24 -14.04
N ALA A 65 27.27 15.85 -13.50
CA ALA A 65 27.82 14.56 -13.85
C ALA A 65 27.02 13.40 -13.21
N ALA A 66 26.66 12.37 -13.99
CA ALA A 66 26.01 11.19 -13.48
C ALA A 66 26.79 10.53 -12.33
N CYS A 67 28.12 10.59 -12.36
CA CYS A 67 28.99 10.10 -11.28
C CYS A 67 28.89 10.90 -9.97
N THR A 68 28.32 12.10 -10.00
CA THR A 68 28.11 12.94 -8.82
C THR A 68 26.70 12.78 -8.27
N ASP A 69 25.70 12.83 -9.16
CA ASP A 69 24.26 12.80 -8.81
C ASP A 69 23.45 12.30 -10.01
N LEU A 70 23.03 11.04 -9.98
CA LEU A 70 22.21 10.44 -11.03
C LEU A 70 20.83 11.11 -11.12
N ASN A 71 20.20 11.37 -9.98
CA ASN A 71 18.90 12.05 -9.95
C ASN A 71 18.99 13.45 -10.57
N GLY A 72 20.02 14.22 -10.19
CA GLY A 72 20.28 15.54 -10.76
C GLY A 72 20.51 15.46 -12.27
N PHE A 73 21.37 14.54 -12.73
CA PHE A 73 21.67 14.36 -14.15
C PHE A 73 20.41 14.03 -14.96
N VAL A 74 19.53 13.13 -14.48
CA VAL A 74 18.36 12.66 -15.22
C VAL A 74 17.16 13.58 -15.06
N ASN A 75 16.96 14.17 -13.87
CA ASN A 75 15.66 14.73 -13.50
C ASN A 75 15.67 16.26 -13.28
N SER A 76 16.81 16.93 -13.08
CA SER A 76 16.83 18.33 -12.63
C SER A 76 16.11 19.30 -13.56
N LYS A 77 16.26 19.17 -14.87
CA LYS A 77 15.55 20.03 -15.83
C LYS A 77 14.05 19.82 -15.77
N TRP A 78 13.63 18.55 -15.73
CA TRP A 78 12.21 18.20 -15.66
C TRP A 78 11.60 18.68 -14.34
N LEU A 79 12.24 18.42 -13.20
CA LEU A 79 11.77 18.85 -11.88
C LEU A 79 11.59 20.37 -11.80
N LYS A 80 12.54 21.14 -12.39
CA LYS A 80 12.44 22.60 -12.46
C LYS A 80 11.28 23.08 -13.33
N ALA A 81 11.02 22.38 -14.44
CA ALA A 81 9.95 22.73 -15.37
C ALA A 81 8.56 22.30 -14.90
N ASN A 82 8.48 21.34 -13.96
CA ASN A 82 7.24 20.72 -13.49
C ASN A 82 7.09 20.85 -11.97
N PRO A 83 6.83 22.05 -11.43
CA PRO A 83 6.57 22.22 -10.01
C PRO A 83 5.30 21.46 -9.59
N VAL A 84 5.14 21.25 -8.29
CA VAL A 84 3.91 20.63 -7.74
C VAL A 84 2.70 21.50 -8.08
N PRO A 85 1.65 20.97 -8.76
CA PRO A 85 0.40 21.70 -8.99
C PRO A 85 -0.25 22.11 -7.67
N ASN A 86 -1.03 23.20 -7.69
CA ASN A 86 -1.63 23.77 -6.48
C ASN A 86 -2.57 22.79 -5.76
N ASP A 87 -3.24 21.92 -6.52
CA ASP A 87 -4.17 20.90 -6.01
C ASP A 87 -3.50 19.56 -5.63
N GLN A 88 -2.17 19.53 -5.61
CA GLN A 88 -1.36 18.36 -5.29
C GLN A 88 -0.36 18.65 -4.17
N THR A 89 0.17 17.60 -3.54
CA THR A 89 1.27 17.69 -2.57
C THR A 89 2.57 17.10 -3.11
N THR A 90 2.47 16.31 -4.20
CA THR A 90 3.59 15.69 -4.91
C THR A 90 3.34 15.74 -6.42
N TRP A 91 4.43 15.76 -7.22
CA TRP A 91 4.30 15.71 -8.67
C TRP A 91 5.49 14.99 -9.30
N GLY A 92 5.23 13.95 -10.07
CA GLY A 92 6.25 13.15 -10.73
C GLY A 92 5.68 11.99 -11.53
N SER A 93 6.50 10.97 -11.78
CA SER A 93 6.16 9.83 -12.65
C SER A 93 4.91 9.08 -12.17
N PHE A 94 4.82 8.81 -10.87
CA PHE A 94 3.65 8.13 -10.28
C PHE A 94 2.39 8.97 -10.36
N GLU A 95 2.50 10.28 -10.09
CA GLU A 95 1.35 11.20 -10.10
C GLU A 95 0.80 11.38 -11.51
N ILE A 96 1.66 11.53 -12.51
CA ILE A 96 1.25 11.64 -13.92
C ILE A 96 0.51 10.38 -14.37
N LEU A 97 1.05 9.20 -14.02
CA LEU A 97 0.39 7.96 -14.39
C LEU A 97 -0.94 7.76 -13.62
N ARG A 98 -0.99 8.25 -12.35
CA ARG A 98 -2.24 8.27 -11.58
C ARG A 98 -3.27 9.20 -12.19
N GLU A 99 -2.89 10.42 -12.64
CA GLU A 99 -3.80 11.34 -13.33
C GLU A 99 -4.39 10.67 -14.58
N ARG A 100 -3.56 9.98 -15.37
CA ARG A 100 -4.03 9.21 -16.52
C ARG A 100 -5.04 8.13 -16.12
N SER A 101 -4.78 7.39 -15.05
CA SER A 101 -5.71 6.39 -14.52
C SER A 101 -7.02 7.03 -14.04
N LEU A 102 -6.95 8.21 -13.39
CA LEU A 102 -8.13 8.96 -12.95
C LEU A 102 -8.99 9.47 -14.13
N GLU A 103 -8.37 9.88 -15.25
CA GLU A 103 -9.11 10.27 -16.46
C GLU A 103 -9.93 9.11 -17.03
N VAL A 104 -9.34 7.91 -17.10
CA VAL A 104 -10.06 6.68 -17.52
C VAL A 104 -11.23 6.40 -16.57
N GLN A 105 -10.95 6.35 -15.28
CA GLN A 105 -11.95 6.09 -14.25
C GLN A 105 -13.09 7.14 -14.28
N HIS A 106 -12.76 8.42 -14.48
CA HIS A 106 -13.73 9.50 -14.58
C HIS A 106 -14.71 9.27 -15.76
N ALA A 107 -14.19 8.93 -16.93
CA ALA A 107 -15.04 8.61 -18.08
C ALA A 107 -15.95 7.41 -17.80
N LEU A 108 -15.42 6.36 -17.14
CA LEU A 108 -16.18 5.15 -16.79
C LEU A 108 -17.30 5.43 -15.77
N VAL A 109 -17.06 6.23 -14.74
CA VAL A 109 -18.10 6.56 -13.75
C VAL A 109 -19.17 7.48 -14.36
N GLN A 110 -18.81 8.39 -15.28
CA GLN A 110 -19.77 9.20 -16.03
C GLN A 110 -20.63 8.33 -16.94
N GLN A 111 -20.03 7.35 -17.63
CA GLN A 111 -20.74 6.39 -18.46
C GLN A 111 -21.71 5.54 -17.62
N ALA A 112 -21.26 5.01 -16.48
CA ALA A 112 -22.08 4.26 -15.54
C ALA A 112 -23.26 5.10 -15.02
N ALA A 113 -23.01 6.37 -14.67
CA ALA A 113 -24.05 7.29 -14.20
C ALA A 113 -25.07 7.66 -15.28
N ALA A 114 -24.67 7.75 -16.54
CA ALA A 114 -25.56 8.05 -17.67
C ALA A 114 -26.30 6.81 -18.19
N SER A 115 -25.84 5.60 -17.87
CA SER A 115 -26.44 4.35 -18.36
C SER A 115 -27.79 4.07 -17.71
N GLN A 116 -28.62 3.29 -18.40
CA GLN A 116 -29.83 2.67 -17.82
C GLN A 116 -29.49 1.28 -17.26
N ALA A 117 -28.41 1.22 -16.45
CA ALA A 117 -27.93 -0.03 -15.90
C ALA A 117 -29.01 -0.72 -15.05
N LYS A 118 -29.02 -2.05 -15.08
CA LYS A 118 -29.96 -2.84 -14.28
C LYS A 118 -29.78 -2.51 -12.79
N ALA A 119 -30.87 -2.28 -12.09
CA ALA A 119 -30.86 -2.03 -10.65
C ALA A 119 -30.07 -3.12 -9.91
N GLY A 120 -29.14 -2.69 -9.06
CA GLY A 120 -28.27 -3.58 -8.30
C GLY A 120 -27.00 -4.07 -9.03
N SER A 121 -26.80 -3.73 -10.31
CA SER A 121 -25.53 -3.97 -11.02
C SER A 121 -24.41 -3.10 -10.48
N VAL A 122 -23.17 -3.45 -10.79
CA VAL A 122 -21.97 -2.67 -10.42
C VAL A 122 -22.05 -1.25 -10.95
N GLU A 123 -22.45 -1.08 -12.21
CA GLU A 123 -22.63 0.23 -12.86
C GLU A 123 -23.71 1.07 -12.17
N ALA A 124 -24.83 0.48 -11.79
CA ALA A 124 -25.90 1.21 -11.08
C ALA A 124 -25.39 1.73 -9.74
N LYS A 125 -24.67 0.91 -8.97
CA LYS A 125 -24.07 1.30 -7.67
C LYS A 125 -23.02 2.40 -7.82
N ILE A 126 -22.13 2.28 -8.80
CA ILE A 126 -21.15 3.32 -9.15
C ILE A 126 -21.88 4.61 -9.53
N GLY A 127 -22.93 4.50 -10.36
CA GLY A 127 -23.75 5.63 -10.78
C GLY A 127 -24.45 6.35 -9.62
N ASP A 128 -24.99 5.62 -8.65
CA ASP A 128 -25.62 6.20 -7.45
C ASP A 128 -24.63 6.99 -6.59
N ILE A 129 -23.46 6.40 -6.30
CA ILE A 129 -22.43 7.08 -5.51
C ILE A 129 -21.92 8.32 -6.24
N TRP A 130 -21.67 8.20 -7.55
CA TRP A 130 -21.20 9.31 -8.37
C TRP A 130 -22.22 10.45 -8.43
N LYS A 131 -23.48 10.17 -8.71
CA LYS A 131 -24.56 11.18 -8.79
C LYS A 131 -24.74 11.88 -7.45
N THR A 132 -24.88 11.11 -6.36
CA THR A 132 -25.09 11.70 -5.03
C THR A 132 -23.88 12.50 -4.55
N GLY A 133 -22.65 12.05 -4.86
CA GLY A 133 -21.43 12.76 -4.54
C GLY A 133 -21.23 14.03 -5.37
N SER A 134 -21.74 14.08 -6.60
CA SER A 134 -21.64 15.23 -7.50
C SER A 134 -22.76 16.27 -7.29
N ASP A 135 -23.78 15.96 -6.52
CA ASP A 135 -24.91 16.89 -6.22
C ASP A 135 -24.53 17.78 -5.02
N GLU A 136 -23.64 18.73 -5.27
CA GLU A 136 -23.17 19.68 -4.24
C GLU A 136 -24.31 20.48 -3.63
N ALA A 137 -25.34 20.83 -4.40
CA ALA A 137 -26.50 21.60 -3.92
C ALA A 137 -27.29 20.81 -2.86
N LYS A 138 -27.50 19.51 -3.10
CA LYS A 138 -28.20 18.62 -2.16
C LYS A 138 -27.37 18.38 -0.89
N ILE A 139 -26.05 18.20 -1.03
CA ILE A 139 -25.13 18.04 0.09
C ILE A 139 -25.08 19.31 0.94
N GLU A 140 -25.00 20.49 0.31
CA GLU A 140 -24.98 21.77 1.02
C GLU A 140 -26.29 22.00 1.79
N ALA A 141 -27.44 21.72 1.16
CA ALA A 141 -28.74 21.84 1.81
C ALA A 141 -28.93 20.87 2.99
N ALA A 142 -28.34 19.67 2.93
CA ALA A 142 -28.41 18.69 4.00
C ALA A 142 -27.53 19.07 5.21
N GLY A 143 -26.41 19.78 4.98
CA GLY A 143 -25.49 20.20 6.05
C GLY A 143 -24.99 19.02 6.88
N ILE A 144 -25.14 19.13 8.21
CA ILE A 144 -24.78 18.07 9.16
C ILE A 144 -25.95 17.12 9.49
N ALA A 145 -27.17 17.43 9.05
CA ALA A 145 -28.38 16.70 9.45
C ALA A 145 -28.30 15.17 9.22
N PRO A 146 -27.68 14.66 8.13
CA PRO A 146 -27.56 13.22 7.93
C PRO A 146 -26.74 12.50 9.02
N LEU A 147 -25.87 13.22 9.73
CA LEU A 147 -25.03 12.68 10.82
C LEU A 147 -25.70 12.82 12.20
N GLN A 148 -26.77 13.63 12.33
CA GLN A 148 -27.42 13.96 13.59
C GLN A 148 -27.80 12.73 14.44
N PRO A 149 -28.37 11.64 13.86
CA PRO A 149 -28.72 10.45 14.66
C PRO A 149 -27.52 9.81 15.38
N GLN A 150 -26.31 9.90 14.80
CA GLN A 150 -25.09 9.39 15.43
C GLN A 150 -24.59 10.36 16.50
N LEU A 151 -24.65 11.66 16.25
CA LEU A 151 -24.28 12.70 17.21
C LEU A 151 -25.18 12.68 18.45
N ASP A 152 -26.47 12.40 18.30
CA ASP A 152 -27.43 12.27 19.42
C ASP A 152 -27.08 11.07 20.31
N LYS A 153 -26.66 9.93 19.72
CA LYS A 153 -26.16 8.78 20.48
C LYS A 153 -24.91 9.12 21.30
N ILE A 154 -23.98 9.89 20.71
CA ILE A 154 -22.78 10.35 21.40
C ILE A 154 -23.13 11.29 22.55
N ALA A 155 -24.07 12.22 22.35
CA ALA A 155 -24.51 13.15 23.38
C ALA A 155 -25.24 12.47 24.56
N ALA A 156 -25.79 11.27 24.35
CA ALA A 156 -26.46 10.48 25.39
C ALA A 156 -25.51 9.66 26.28
N LEU A 157 -24.21 9.61 25.97
CA LEU A 157 -23.20 8.88 26.76
C LEU A 157 -23.02 9.53 28.14
N LYS A 158 -23.03 8.75 29.22
CA LYS A 158 -22.99 9.29 30.59
C LYS A 158 -22.01 8.59 31.51
N ASP A 159 -21.60 7.38 31.19
CA ASP A 159 -20.77 6.54 32.05
C ASP A 159 -19.95 5.53 31.21
N THR A 160 -19.02 4.83 31.84
CA THR A 160 -18.17 3.81 31.26
C THR A 160 -18.97 2.76 30.50
N ALA A 161 -20.09 2.30 31.03
CA ALA A 161 -20.89 1.23 30.41
C ALA A 161 -21.51 1.69 29.09
N THR A 162 -22.08 2.89 29.03
CA THR A 162 -22.67 3.46 27.82
C THR A 162 -21.59 3.80 26.79
N ILE A 163 -20.41 4.26 27.20
CA ILE A 163 -19.28 4.54 26.31
C ILE A 163 -18.77 3.21 25.71
N ALA A 164 -18.50 2.20 26.55
CA ALA A 164 -18.03 0.90 26.06
C ALA A 164 -19.03 0.23 25.11
N GLN A 165 -20.33 0.37 25.37
CA GLN A 165 -21.38 -0.13 24.46
C GLN A 165 -21.35 0.62 23.13
N TYR A 166 -21.27 1.95 23.14
CA TYR A 166 -21.18 2.75 21.92
C TYR A 166 -19.96 2.38 21.07
N LEU A 167 -18.80 2.16 21.70
CA LEU A 167 -17.58 1.75 21.01
C LEU A 167 -17.76 0.39 20.30
N ARG A 168 -18.43 -0.57 20.95
CA ARG A 168 -18.74 -1.86 20.32
C ARG A 168 -19.71 -1.73 19.15
N ASP A 169 -20.79 -0.97 19.32
CA ASP A 169 -21.83 -0.79 18.31
C ASP A 169 -21.31 -0.04 17.09
N SER A 170 -20.49 1.00 17.27
CA SER A 170 -19.86 1.74 16.18
C SER A 170 -18.84 0.87 15.43
N GLN A 171 -18.06 0.07 16.15
CA GLN A 171 -17.14 -0.89 15.57
C GLN A 171 -17.88 -1.93 14.71
N ALA A 172 -19.05 -2.41 15.15
CA ALA A 172 -19.85 -3.36 14.38
C ALA A 172 -20.39 -2.80 13.06
N GLN A 173 -20.46 -1.49 12.93
CA GLN A 173 -20.85 -0.80 11.69
C GLN A 173 -19.65 -0.36 10.82
N GLY A 174 -18.41 -0.71 11.24
CA GLY A 174 -17.20 -0.25 10.58
C GLY A 174 -16.90 1.23 10.83
N GLN A 175 -17.46 1.82 11.87
CA GLN A 175 -17.32 3.23 12.26
C GLN A 175 -16.49 3.41 13.54
N GLY A 176 -15.66 2.42 13.88
CA GLY A 176 -14.78 2.50 15.04
C GLY A 176 -13.69 3.55 14.86
N VAL A 177 -13.56 4.49 15.83
CA VAL A 177 -12.57 5.58 15.79
C VAL A 177 -11.38 5.35 16.72
N LEU A 178 -11.52 4.51 17.74
CA LEU A 178 -10.53 4.38 18.83
C LEU A 178 -9.43 3.35 18.53
N PHE A 179 -9.76 2.29 17.82
CA PHE A 179 -8.84 1.20 17.46
C PHE A 179 -9.24 0.56 16.13
N SER A 180 -8.28 -0.07 15.46
CA SER A 180 -8.55 -0.86 14.25
C SER A 180 -8.93 -2.29 14.62
N LEU A 181 -9.89 -2.89 13.87
CA LEU A 181 -10.18 -4.32 13.92
C LEU A 181 -10.33 -4.84 12.49
N PHE A 182 -9.57 -5.87 12.15
CA PHE A 182 -9.57 -6.45 10.80
C PHE A 182 -9.23 -7.95 10.85
N GLY A 183 -9.64 -8.67 9.80
CA GLY A 183 -9.24 -10.07 9.57
C GLY A 183 -7.98 -10.14 8.73
N ASN A 184 -7.01 -10.93 9.14
CA ASN A 184 -5.80 -11.22 8.38
C ASN A 184 -5.34 -12.65 8.66
N ALA A 185 -4.48 -13.20 7.79
CA ALA A 185 -3.85 -14.47 8.04
C ALA A 185 -3.17 -14.50 9.43
N ASP A 186 -3.35 -15.60 10.15
CA ASP A 186 -2.66 -15.80 11.42
C ASP A 186 -1.15 -15.94 11.16
N TYR A 187 -0.33 -15.15 11.84
CA TYR A 187 1.13 -15.18 11.65
C TYR A 187 1.75 -16.54 11.98
N LYS A 188 1.12 -17.36 12.83
CA LYS A 188 1.60 -18.72 13.16
C LYS A 188 0.89 -19.83 12.40
N ASP A 189 -0.19 -19.50 11.69
CA ASP A 189 -0.94 -20.42 10.83
C ASP A 189 -1.52 -19.62 9.64
N SER A 190 -0.66 -19.25 8.71
CA SER A 190 -0.99 -18.39 7.56
C SER A 190 -2.08 -18.96 6.63
N ALA A 191 -2.48 -20.22 6.82
CA ALA A 191 -3.58 -20.83 6.08
C ALA A 191 -4.96 -20.35 6.56
N ASN A 192 -5.06 -19.80 7.77
CA ASN A 192 -6.32 -19.40 8.39
C ASN A 192 -6.35 -17.91 8.76
N VAL A 193 -7.53 -17.30 8.72
CA VAL A 193 -7.75 -15.89 9.08
C VAL A 193 -8.17 -15.79 10.53
N ILE A 194 -7.51 -14.91 11.30
CA ILE A 194 -7.93 -14.47 12.64
C ILE A 194 -8.24 -13.00 12.69
N ALA A 195 -8.90 -12.53 13.76
CA ALA A 195 -9.05 -11.11 14.02
C ALA A 195 -7.74 -10.51 14.57
N TYR A 196 -7.42 -9.31 14.11
CA TYR A 196 -6.37 -8.46 14.66
C TYR A 196 -7.01 -7.18 15.17
N VAL A 197 -6.58 -6.76 16.35
CA VAL A 197 -6.99 -5.49 16.96
C VAL A 197 -5.74 -4.69 17.26
N GLY A 198 -5.66 -3.47 16.74
CA GLY A 198 -4.49 -2.61 16.84
C GLY A 198 -4.81 -1.20 17.30
N GLN A 199 -3.79 -0.52 17.82
CA GLN A 199 -3.86 0.87 18.26
C GLN A 199 -4.42 1.80 17.17
N GLY A 200 -5.12 2.87 17.61
CA GLY A 200 -5.73 3.89 16.75
C GLY A 200 -6.11 5.15 17.53
N GLY A 201 -7.07 5.89 17.01
CA GLY A 201 -7.70 7.00 17.73
C GLY A 201 -6.93 8.32 17.73
N LEU A 202 -5.91 8.47 16.89
CA LEU A 202 -5.15 9.72 16.75
C LEU A 202 -5.59 10.45 15.48
N GLY A 203 -5.81 11.75 15.56
CA GLY A 203 -6.11 12.60 14.41
C GLY A 203 -4.85 13.16 13.73
N LEU A 204 -3.71 13.25 14.43
CA LEU A 204 -2.41 13.60 13.84
C LEU A 204 -1.68 12.35 13.34
N PRO A 205 -0.73 12.47 12.38
CA PRO A 205 -0.20 11.35 11.61
C PRO A 205 0.51 10.25 12.41
N GLU A 206 1.14 10.59 13.54
CA GLU A 206 1.81 9.62 14.41
C GLU A 206 2.10 10.23 15.80
N LYS A 207 2.51 9.39 16.77
CA LYS A 207 2.68 9.78 18.19
C LYS A 207 3.59 10.98 18.43
N GLY A 208 4.66 11.16 17.63
CA GLY A 208 5.61 12.26 17.80
C GLY A 208 4.97 13.64 17.63
N TYR A 209 3.92 13.74 16.83
CA TYR A 209 3.16 15.01 16.69
C TYR A 209 2.55 15.50 17.99
N TYR A 210 2.27 14.60 18.95
CA TYR A 210 1.68 14.92 20.25
C TYR A 210 2.71 15.27 21.32
N VAL A 211 3.94 14.79 21.20
CA VAL A 211 4.93 14.85 22.30
C VAL A 211 6.19 15.65 21.96
N ASP A 212 6.55 15.78 20.68
CA ASP A 212 7.77 16.47 20.27
C ASP A 212 7.56 17.98 20.23
N ASP A 213 8.47 18.76 20.83
CA ASP A 213 8.39 20.22 20.86
C ASP A 213 8.39 20.84 19.46
N ALA A 214 9.11 20.23 18.52
CA ALA A 214 9.14 20.67 17.12
C ALA A 214 7.77 20.69 16.44
N GLN A 215 6.79 19.96 16.98
CA GLN A 215 5.43 19.85 16.43
C GLN A 215 4.40 20.78 17.12
N ALA A 216 4.84 21.65 18.03
CA ALA A 216 3.93 22.51 18.82
C ALA A 216 2.99 23.35 17.94
N LYS A 217 3.50 23.95 16.85
CA LYS A 217 2.69 24.75 15.91
C LYS A 217 1.59 23.92 15.22
N ILE A 218 1.89 22.67 14.89
CA ILE A 218 0.89 21.77 14.30
C ILE A 218 -0.17 21.40 15.33
N ARG A 219 0.21 21.14 16.59
CA ARG A 219 -0.75 20.91 17.67
C ARG A 219 -1.68 22.10 17.91
N ASP A 220 -1.13 23.33 17.92
CA ASP A 220 -1.94 24.54 18.06
C ASP A 220 -2.95 24.69 16.94
N ALA A 221 -2.53 24.48 15.70
CA ALA A 221 -3.41 24.49 14.53
C ALA A 221 -4.45 23.37 14.58
N TYR A 222 -4.09 22.19 15.08
CA TYR A 222 -5.01 21.07 15.26
C TYR A 222 -6.09 21.37 16.29
N VAL A 223 -5.74 21.98 17.44
CA VAL A 223 -6.72 22.45 18.43
C VAL A 223 -7.67 23.48 17.84
N ALA A 224 -7.17 24.41 17.02
CA ALA A 224 -8.01 25.39 16.35
C ALA A 224 -8.98 24.71 15.35
N TYR A 225 -8.51 23.72 14.62
CA TYR A 225 -9.33 22.91 13.70
C TYR A 225 -10.43 22.13 14.44
N ILE A 226 -10.09 21.43 15.55
CA ILE A 226 -11.09 20.74 16.38
C ILE A 226 -12.16 21.71 16.85
N ALA A 227 -11.77 22.87 17.38
CA ALA A 227 -12.71 23.89 17.85
C ALA A 227 -13.63 24.39 16.72
N GLN A 228 -13.09 24.57 15.51
CA GLN A 228 -13.87 24.95 14.32
C GLN A 228 -14.91 23.90 13.96
N VAL A 229 -14.53 22.62 13.88
CA VAL A 229 -15.43 21.51 13.56
C VAL A 229 -16.56 21.39 14.61
N LEU A 230 -16.20 21.47 15.91
CA LEU A 230 -17.20 21.44 16.98
C LEU A 230 -18.17 22.62 16.88
N THR A 231 -17.67 23.82 16.59
CA THR A 231 -18.52 25.02 16.41
C THR A 231 -19.46 24.86 15.20
N LEU A 232 -18.95 24.39 14.06
CA LEU A 232 -19.78 24.10 12.89
C LEU A 232 -20.87 23.06 13.19
N SER A 233 -20.63 22.17 14.16
CA SER A 233 -21.61 21.16 14.59
C SER A 233 -22.61 21.67 15.65
N GLY A 234 -22.62 22.98 15.94
CA GLY A 234 -23.57 23.61 16.86
C GLY A 234 -23.11 23.70 18.31
N VAL A 235 -21.85 23.39 18.65
CA VAL A 235 -21.29 23.63 19.98
C VAL A 235 -20.96 25.11 20.11
N ASP A 236 -21.28 25.71 21.30
CA ASP A 236 -20.90 27.09 21.60
C ASP A 236 -19.38 27.30 21.45
N ALA A 237 -18.97 28.46 20.89
CA ALA A 237 -17.59 28.70 20.51
C ALA A 237 -16.58 28.62 21.66
N GLU A 238 -16.93 29.10 22.88
CA GLU A 238 -16.04 29.01 24.04
C GLU A 238 -16.01 27.59 24.60
N GLN A 239 -17.14 26.90 24.60
CA GLN A 239 -17.20 25.48 24.93
C GLN A 239 -16.38 24.63 23.91
N ALA A 240 -16.47 24.90 22.63
CA ALA A 240 -15.71 24.23 21.59
C ALA A 240 -14.19 24.36 21.78
N LYS A 241 -13.69 25.53 22.17
CA LYS A 241 -12.28 25.74 22.52
C LYS A 241 -11.84 24.90 23.70
N THR A 242 -12.68 24.80 24.71
CA THR A 242 -12.41 24.00 25.92
C THR A 242 -12.40 22.51 25.58
N GLN A 243 -13.39 22.06 24.80
CA GLN A 243 -13.48 20.68 24.34
C GLN A 243 -12.32 20.30 23.42
N ALA A 244 -11.87 21.20 22.53
CA ALA A 244 -10.75 20.94 21.62
C ALA A 244 -9.45 20.65 22.39
N LYS A 245 -9.18 21.36 23.47
CA LYS A 245 -8.03 21.06 24.35
C LYS A 245 -8.18 19.70 25.02
N ALA A 246 -9.38 19.39 25.51
CA ALA A 246 -9.65 18.11 26.14
C ALA A 246 -9.49 16.93 25.15
N VAL A 247 -9.85 17.13 23.87
CA VAL A 247 -9.60 16.14 22.79
C VAL A 247 -8.10 15.96 22.56
N LEU A 248 -7.31 17.05 22.45
CA LEU A 248 -5.85 16.93 22.31
C LEU A 248 -5.21 16.21 23.50
N ASP A 249 -5.65 16.53 24.74
CA ASP A 249 -5.14 15.87 25.95
C ASP A 249 -5.49 14.37 25.95
N PHE A 250 -6.70 14.02 25.54
CA PHE A 250 -7.17 12.64 25.37
C PHE A 250 -6.28 11.88 24.37
N GLU A 251 -6.10 12.43 23.17
CA GLU A 251 -5.26 11.82 22.14
C GLU A 251 -3.78 11.77 22.54
N THR A 252 -3.30 12.73 23.32
CA THR A 252 -1.93 12.71 23.87
C THR A 252 -1.71 11.52 24.81
N ARG A 253 -2.73 11.13 25.60
CA ARG A 253 -2.67 9.89 26.41
C ARG A 253 -2.57 8.66 25.52
N LEU A 254 -3.40 8.56 24.48
CA LEU A 254 -3.34 7.48 23.49
C LEU A 254 -1.98 7.43 22.78
N ALA A 255 -1.46 8.57 22.35
CA ALA A 255 -0.17 8.68 21.65
C ALA A 255 0.99 8.19 22.52
N LYS A 256 1.01 8.54 23.82
CA LYS A 256 2.02 8.07 24.78
C LYS A 256 2.00 6.55 24.94
N ALA A 257 0.83 5.94 24.91
CA ALA A 257 0.64 4.48 25.00
C ALA A 257 0.86 3.75 23.67
N SER A 258 0.90 4.47 22.56
CA SER A 258 1.07 3.92 21.22
C SER A 258 2.54 3.60 20.90
N LEU A 259 2.76 2.60 20.07
CA LEU A 259 4.04 2.36 19.40
C LEU A 259 4.24 3.35 18.24
N SER A 260 5.49 3.72 18.00
CA SER A 260 5.89 4.53 16.85
C SER A 260 5.80 3.77 15.53
N ARG A 261 5.83 4.49 14.39
CA ARG A 261 5.88 3.88 13.05
C ARG A 261 7.08 2.94 12.88
N ILE A 262 8.23 3.29 13.47
CA ILE A 262 9.45 2.44 13.44
C ILE A 262 9.20 1.15 14.21
N GLU A 263 8.66 1.21 15.43
CA GLU A 263 8.38 0.02 16.24
C GLU A 263 7.35 -0.90 15.57
N LEU A 264 6.34 -0.34 14.89
CA LEU A 264 5.33 -1.11 14.17
C LEU A 264 5.84 -1.81 12.92
N ARG A 265 7.08 -1.54 12.46
CA ARG A 265 7.70 -2.32 11.37
C ARG A 265 8.04 -3.74 11.80
N ASP A 266 8.31 -3.97 13.07
CA ASP A 266 8.56 -5.31 13.62
C ASP A 266 7.24 -6.11 13.70
N PRO A 267 7.08 -7.20 12.93
CA PRO A 267 5.86 -8.03 12.97
C PRO A 267 5.55 -8.56 14.37
N SER A 268 6.57 -8.82 15.21
CA SER A 268 6.39 -9.31 16.58
C SER A 268 5.62 -8.32 17.46
N LYS A 269 5.71 -7.01 17.18
CA LYS A 269 4.98 -5.95 17.89
C LYS A 269 3.51 -5.84 17.49
N ARG A 270 3.13 -6.54 16.41
CA ARG A 270 1.75 -6.54 15.88
C ARG A 270 1.04 -7.88 16.09
N TYR A 271 1.71 -8.85 16.73
CA TYR A 271 1.16 -10.17 16.95
C TYR A 271 1.23 -10.58 18.43
N ASN A 272 0.09 -10.55 19.10
CA ASN A 272 -0.06 -10.96 20.48
C ASN A 272 -1.37 -11.75 20.65
N PRO A 273 -1.36 -13.06 20.28
CA PRO A 273 -2.56 -13.89 20.30
C PRO A 273 -3.04 -14.20 21.72
N MET A 274 -4.34 -14.06 21.92
CA MET A 274 -5.01 -14.41 23.17
C MET A 274 -6.49 -14.74 22.93
N SER A 275 -7.17 -15.27 23.93
CA SER A 275 -8.63 -15.42 23.91
C SER A 275 -9.33 -14.13 24.34
N ALA A 276 -10.60 -13.97 23.97
CA ALA A 276 -11.42 -12.84 24.43
C ALA A 276 -11.52 -12.78 25.95
N ALA A 277 -11.62 -13.94 26.63
CA ALA A 277 -11.68 -14.01 28.09
C ALA A 277 -10.36 -13.57 28.79
N GLU A 278 -9.20 -13.78 28.14
CA GLU A 278 -7.92 -13.27 28.64
C GLU A 278 -7.84 -11.74 28.42
N ALA A 279 -8.30 -11.27 27.29
CA ALA A 279 -8.37 -9.83 26.99
C ALA A 279 -9.37 -9.09 27.90
N ASP A 280 -10.52 -9.69 28.20
CA ASP A 280 -11.51 -9.15 29.18
C ASP A 280 -10.90 -8.95 30.58
N LYS A 281 -9.96 -9.82 30.99
CA LYS A 281 -9.23 -9.64 32.27
C LYS A 281 -8.22 -8.51 32.21
N LEU A 282 -7.62 -8.27 31.03
CA LEU A 282 -6.66 -7.18 30.81
C LEU A 282 -7.36 -5.84 30.78
N THR A 283 -8.58 -5.77 30.26
CA THR A 283 -9.38 -4.56 30.07
C THR A 283 -10.79 -4.72 30.66
N PRO A 284 -10.95 -4.74 32.01
CA PRO A 284 -12.22 -5.06 32.67
C PRO A 284 -13.34 -4.04 32.36
N ASN A 285 -13.04 -2.85 31.89
CA ASN A 285 -14.02 -1.83 31.49
C ASN A 285 -14.47 -1.96 30.03
N PHE A 286 -13.83 -2.84 29.23
CA PHE A 286 -14.21 -3.09 27.83
C PHE A 286 -14.23 -4.60 27.54
N SER A 287 -15.41 -5.17 27.30
CA SER A 287 -15.56 -6.60 27.02
C SER A 287 -15.34 -6.92 25.53
N TRP A 288 -14.28 -7.66 25.25
CA TRP A 288 -13.96 -8.24 23.95
C TRP A 288 -14.91 -9.37 23.59
N THR A 289 -15.32 -10.17 24.60
CA THR A 289 -16.34 -11.20 24.42
C THR A 289 -17.62 -10.59 23.86
N ALA A 290 -18.12 -9.52 24.49
CA ALA A 290 -19.32 -8.83 24.00
C ALA A 290 -19.12 -8.18 22.63
N LEU A 291 -17.91 -7.68 22.31
CA LEU A 291 -17.60 -7.16 20.97
C LEU A 291 -17.72 -8.25 19.91
N PHE A 292 -17.07 -9.41 20.11
CA PHE A 292 -17.09 -10.48 19.11
C PHE A 292 -18.47 -11.10 18.96
N ASP A 293 -19.28 -11.15 20.03
CA ASP A 293 -20.70 -11.54 19.97
C ASP A 293 -21.51 -10.54 19.12
N THR A 294 -21.27 -9.24 19.27
CA THR A 294 -21.91 -8.18 18.47
C THR A 294 -21.51 -8.29 17.00
N LEU A 295 -20.22 -8.53 16.72
CA LEU A 295 -19.68 -8.72 15.37
C LEU A 295 -20.11 -10.04 14.71
N LYS A 296 -20.57 -11.01 15.49
CA LYS A 296 -20.94 -12.38 15.06
C LYS A 296 -19.79 -13.10 14.34
N VAL A 297 -18.57 -12.97 14.88
CA VAL A 297 -17.36 -13.60 14.32
C VAL A 297 -16.77 -14.61 15.30
N PRO A 298 -16.15 -15.71 14.81
CA PRO A 298 -15.58 -16.76 15.66
C PRO A 298 -14.18 -16.39 16.20
N ALA A 299 -14.07 -15.25 16.89
CA ALA A 299 -12.80 -14.74 17.41
C ALA A 299 -12.61 -14.95 18.92
N ALA A 300 -13.61 -15.49 19.62
CA ALA A 300 -13.58 -15.61 21.08
C ALA A 300 -12.45 -16.49 21.61
N GLN A 301 -12.01 -17.51 20.85
CA GLN A 301 -10.96 -18.46 21.25
C GLN A 301 -9.55 -17.95 20.94
N LYS A 302 -9.39 -17.18 19.84
CA LYS A 302 -8.10 -16.67 19.41
C LYS A 302 -8.26 -15.43 18.53
N PHE A 303 -7.64 -14.36 18.95
CA PHE A 303 -7.40 -13.15 18.14
C PHE A 303 -6.09 -12.51 18.56
N SER A 304 -5.54 -11.59 17.77
CA SER A 304 -4.36 -10.82 18.16
C SER A 304 -4.76 -9.46 18.73
N LEU A 305 -4.55 -9.24 20.04
CA LEU A 305 -4.59 -7.92 20.67
C LEU A 305 -3.18 -7.32 20.55
N ALA A 306 -2.89 -6.65 19.43
CA ALA A 306 -1.53 -6.39 18.98
C ALA A 306 -0.68 -5.57 19.95
N GLN A 307 -1.27 -4.57 20.64
CA GLN A 307 -0.58 -3.70 21.58
C GLN A 307 -1.27 -3.68 22.96
N PRO A 308 -1.06 -4.69 23.82
CA PRO A 308 -1.74 -4.78 25.11
C PRO A 308 -1.59 -3.56 26.02
N ALA A 309 -0.42 -2.90 25.99
CA ALA A 309 -0.18 -1.69 26.79
C ALA A 309 -1.08 -0.52 26.37
N PHE A 310 -1.32 -0.35 25.06
CA PHE A 310 -2.25 0.65 24.55
C PHE A 310 -3.67 0.38 25.05
N PHE A 311 -4.14 -0.87 24.96
CA PHE A 311 -5.48 -1.23 25.43
C PHE A 311 -5.64 -1.15 26.95
N GLY A 312 -4.57 -1.45 27.69
CA GLY A 312 -4.54 -1.20 29.14
C GLY A 312 -4.68 0.28 29.50
N GLU A 313 -4.14 1.20 28.68
CA GLU A 313 -4.37 2.64 28.88
C GLU A 313 -5.79 3.05 28.47
N VAL A 314 -6.32 2.53 27.37
CA VAL A 314 -7.74 2.74 26.98
C VAL A 314 -8.69 2.30 28.08
N ASP A 315 -8.43 1.16 28.73
CA ASP A 315 -9.24 0.67 29.85
C ASP A 315 -9.24 1.63 31.06
N LYS A 316 -8.07 2.16 31.42
CA LYS A 316 -7.97 3.21 32.45
C LYS A 316 -8.72 4.48 32.05
N MET A 317 -8.61 4.89 30.76
CA MET A 317 -9.32 6.05 30.24
C MET A 317 -10.85 5.86 30.31
N LEU A 318 -11.35 4.65 30.09
CA LEU A 318 -12.77 4.34 30.30
C LEU A 318 -13.22 4.52 31.74
N ALA A 319 -12.35 4.29 32.73
CA ALA A 319 -12.64 4.43 34.13
C ALA A 319 -12.50 5.86 34.67
N ASP A 320 -11.47 6.62 34.18
CA ASP A 320 -11.06 7.87 34.79
C ASP A 320 -11.34 9.14 33.96
N VAL A 321 -11.60 9.04 32.66
CA VAL A 321 -11.91 10.19 31.82
C VAL A 321 -13.40 10.53 31.88
N PRO A 322 -13.76 11.78 32.15
CA PRO A 322 -15.18 12.20 32.23
C PRO A 322 -15.94 11.93 30.91
N ALA A 323 -17.20 11.51 31.03
CA ALA A 323 -18.05 11.24 29.85
C ALA A 323 -18.15 12.42 28.87
N ALA A 324 -18.12 13.66 29.38
CA ALA A 324 -18.11 14.86 28.54
C ALA A 324 -16.87 14.95 27.60
N THR A 325 -15.71 14.48 28.06
CA THR A 325 -14.50 14.41 27.23
C THR A 325 -14.63 13.32 26.17
N TRP A 326 -15.17 12.16 26.52
CA TRP A 326 -15.48 11.10 25.56
C TRP A 326 -16.48 11.57 24.50
N GLN A 327 -17.53 12.29 24.92
CA GLN A 327 -18.49 12.88 23.97
C GLN A 327 -17.80 13.84 23.00
N ALA A 328 -16.94 14.73 23.47
CA ALA A 328 -16.20 15.67 22.62
C ALA A 328 -15.27 14.96 21.63
N TYR A 329 -14.50 13.98 22.10
CA TYR A 329 -13.59 13.16 21.29
C TYR A 329 -14.35 12.39 20.20
N LEU A 330 -15.39 11.64 20.58
CA LEU A 330 -16.17 10.84 19.64
C LEU A 330 -16.95 11.73 18.65
N ARG A 331 -17.49 12.87 19.11
CA ARG A 331 -18.17 13.85 18.24
C ARG A 331 -17.22 14.40 17.20
N PHE A 332 -16.05 14.87 17.61
CA PHE A 332 -15.05 15.41 16.71
C PHE A 332 -14.64 14.37 15.65
N HIS A 333 -14.20 13.18 16.05
CA HIS A 333 -13.75 12.15 15.11
C HIS A 333 -14.86 11.65 14.17
N THR A 334 -16.10 11.58 14.66
CA THR A 334 -17.24 11.21 13.81
C THR A 334 -17.49 12.23 12.72
N ILE A 335 -17.38 13.53 13.03
CA ILE A 335 -17.57 14.59 12.04
C ILE A 335 -16.36 14.71 11.12
N ASP A 336 -15.14 14.61 11.65
CA ASP A 336 -13.90 14.65 10.88
C ASP A 336 -13.85 13.56 9.81
N ASP A 337 -14.20 12.33 10.17
CA ASP A 337 -14.30 11.18 9.25
C ASP A 337 -15.40 11.36 8.18
N ALA A 338 -16.49 12.05 8.53
CA ALA A 338 -17.59 12.33 7.62
C ALA A 338 -17.42 13.62 6.79
N ALA A 339 -16.46 14.48 7.14
CA ALA A 339 -16.30 15.81 6.55
C ALA A 339 -16.29 15.84 5.01
N PRO A 340 -15.66 14.90 4.28
CA PRO A 340 -15.69 14.86 2.81
C PRO A 340 -17.07 14.64 2.21
N TYR A 341 -18.05 14.19 3.00
CA TYR A 341 -19.41 13.85 2.58
C TYR A 341 -20.46 14.85 3.08
N LEU A 342 -20.05 15.87 3.83
CA LEU A 342 -20.88 16.92 4.42
C LEU A 342 -20.83 18.22 3.57
N SER A 343 -21.50 19.27 4.06
CA SER A 343 -21.49 20.58 3.39
C SER A 343 -20.10 21.19 3.29
N SER A 344 -19.94 22.12 2.37
CA SER A 344 -18.67 22.78 2.02
C SER A 344 -17.93 23.36 3.23
N ALA A 345 -18.60 23.79 4.26
CA ALA A 345 -17.99 24.31 5.48
C ALA A 345 -17.15 23.27 6.22
N PHE A 346 -17.65 22.01 6.34
CA PHE A 346 -16.92 20.90 6.96
C PHE A 346 -15.78 20.41 6.09
N GLU A 347 -16.05 20.22 4.80
CA GLU A 347 -15.05 19.77 3.84
C GLU A 347 -13.88 20.76 3.75
N LYS A 348 -14.20 22.08 3.73
CA LYS A 348 -13.18 23.13 3.71
C LYS A 348 -12.38 23.17 5.01
N ALA A 349 -13.01 23.06 6.18
CA ALA A 349 -12.30 23.04 7.45
C ALA A 349 -11.30 21.87 7.53
N ASN A 350 -11.71 20.66 7.08
CA ASN A 350 -10.87 19.49 7.00
C ASN A 350 -9.69 19.72 6.03
N PHE A 351 -9.93 20.25 4.84
CA PHE A 351 -8.90 20.56 3.86
C PHE A 351 -7.93 21.63 4.35
N ASP A 352 -8.39 22.70 4.99
CA ASP A 352 -7.55 23.80 5.50
C ASP A 352 -6.53 23.27 6.53
N PHE A 353 -6.91 22.26 7.30
CA PHE A 353 -5.99 21.64 8.25
C PHE A 353 -5.13 20.56 7.61
N TYR A 354 -5.72 19.47 7.11
CA TYR A 354 -4.97 18.31 6.63
C TYR A 354 -4.28 18.53 5.28
N GLY A 355 -4.93 19.28 4.39
CA GLY A 355 -4.37 19.62 3.07
C GLY A 355 -3.39 20.77 3.16
N THR A 356 -3.85 21.93 3.63
CA THR A 356 -3.05 23.16 3.57
C THR A 356 -2.04 23.24 4.71
N THR A 357 -2.49 23.17 5.96
CA THR A 357 -1.61 23.40 7.12
C THR A 357 -0.59 22.28 7.30
N LEU A 358 -1.03 21.03 7.22
CA LEU A 358 -0.18 19.89 7.48
C LEU A 358 0.69 19.51 6.27
N ARG A 359 0.14 19.53 5.05
CA ARG A 359 0.80 19.01 3.84
C ARG A 359 1.21 20.09 2.82
N GLY A 360 0.80 21.34 3.00
CA GLY A 360 1.19 22.45 2.12
C GLY A 360 0.49 22.45 0.76
N GLN A 361 -0.65 21.78 0.63
CA GLN A 361 -1.51 21.84 -0.56
C GLN A 361 -2.21 23.20 -0.61
N LYS A 362 -2.22 23.86 -1.77
CA LYS A 362 -2.71 25.24 -1.90
C LYS A 362 -4.19 25.32 -2.28
N GLU A 363 -4.66 24.35 -3.05
CA GLU A 363 -6.03 24.29 -3.57
C GLU A 363 -6.61 22.89 -3.37
N MET A 364 -7.89 22.83 -3.07
CA MET A 364 -8.61 21.56 -2.99
C MET A 364 -8.74 20.96 -4.40
N GLN A 365 -8.59 19.63 -4.51
CA GLN A 365 -8.83 18.95 -5.79
C GLN A 365 -10.25 19.21 -6.31
N PRO A 366 -10.46 19.22 -7.64
CA PRO A 366 -11.79 19.34 -8.23
C PRO A 366 -12.77 18.30 -7.66
N ARG A 367 -14.04 18.67 -7.52
CA ARG A 367 -15.08 17.81 -6.95
C ARG A 367 -15.10 16.41 -7.55
N TRP A 368 -14.96 16.30 -8.87
CA TRP A 368 -14.99 15.01 -9.55
C TRP A 368 -13.87 14.05 -9.07
N LYS A 369 -12.66 14.54 -8.77
CA LYS A 369 -11.56 13.72 -8.23
C LYS A 369 -11.90 13.21 -6.83
N ARG A 370 -12.42 14.07 -5.98
CA ARG A 370 -12.83 13.74 -4.59
C ARG A 370 -13.96 12.70 -4.55
N VAL A 371 -14.96 12.85 -5.43
CA VAL A 371 -16.05 11.87 -5.56
C VAL A 371 -15.55 10.56 -6.14
N LEU A 372 -14.63 10.59 -7.11
CA LEU A 372 -14.02 9.40 -7.69
C LEU A 372 -13.21 8.62 -6.65
N GLU A 373 -12.49 9.30 -5.76
CA GLU A 373 -11.80 8.67 -4.63
C GLU A 373 -12.80 7.95 -3.71
N SER A 374 -13.95 8.55 -3.46
CA SER A 374 -15.03 7.91 -2.69
C SER A 374 -15.61 6.68 -3.40
N VAL A 375 -15.79 6.71 -4.73
CA VAL A 375 -16.19 5.53 -5.52
C VAL A 375 -15.15 4.42 -5.38
N ASN A 376 -13.85 4.77 -5.47
CA ASN A 376 -12.76 3.81 -5.26
C ASN A 376 -12.78 3.19 -3.85
N GLY A 377 -13.01 3.98 -2.82
CA GLY A 377 -13.14 3.48 -1.44
C GLY A 377 -14.37 2.60 -1.22
N ALA A 378 -15.47 2.87 -1.93
CA ALA A 378 -16.73 2.17 -1.77
C ALA A 378 -16.80 0.86 -2.57
N ILE A 379 -16.47 0.89 -3.87
CA ILE A 379 -16.66 -0.20 -4.85
C ILE A 379 -15.47 -0.32 -5.82
N GLY A 380 -14.26 -0.07 -5.32
CA GLY A 380 -13.05 0.08 -6.16
C GLY A 380 -12.74 -1.12 -7.05
N GLU A 381 -12.91 -2.37 -6.58
CA GLU A 381 -12.69 -3.54 -7.44
C GLU A 381 -13.77 -3.66 -8.53
N GLY A 382 -15.02 -3.25 -8.27
CA GLY A 382 -16.05 -3.16 -9.28
C GLY A 382 -15.71 -2.13 -10.36
N LEU A 383 -15.20 -0.93 -9.96
CA LEU A 383 -14.67 0.04 -10.93
C LEU A 383 -13.42 -0.51 -11.65
N GLY A 384 -12.60 -1.30 -10.95
CA GLY A 384 -11.41 -1.97 -11.52
C GLY A 384 -11.75 -2.95 -12.64
N GLN A 385 -12.87 -3.65 -12.53
CA GLN A 385 -13.37 -4.52 -13.60
C GLN A 385 -13.66 -3.71 -14.87
N LEU A 386 -14.38 -2.58 -14.73
CA LEU A 386 -14.64 -1.69 -15.87
C LEU A 386 -13.36 -1.11 -16.48
N TYR A 387 -12.38 -0.76 -15.61
CA TYR A 387 -11.08 -0.23 -16.02
C TYR A 387 -10.28 -1.24 -16.85
N VAL A 388 -10.22 -2.49 -16.44
CA VAL A 388 -9.50 -3.56 -17.15
C VAL A 388 -10.12 -3.79 -18.52
N ASP A 389 -11.44 -3.92 -18.59
CA ASP A 389 -12.17 -4.11 -19.83
C ASP A 389 -11.93 -2.95 -20.84
N ALA A 390 -11.74 -1.73 -20.31
CA ALA A 390 -11.56 -0.53 -21.13
C ALA A 390 -10.14 -0.34 -21.68
N VAL A 391 -9.08 -0.63 -20.88
CA VAL A 391 -7.74 -0.13 -21.21
C VAL A 391 -6.58 -1.10 -20.97
N PHE A 392 -6.81 -2.35 -20.50
CA PHE A 392 -5.71 -3.28 -20.26
C PHE A 392 -5.57 -4.34 -21.34
N PRO A 393 -4.52 -4.29 -22.19
CA PRO A 393 -4.30 -5.26 -23.24
C PRO A 393 -3.83 -6.62 -22.71
N ALA A 394 -4.36 -7.70 -23.23
CA ALA A 394 -3.99 -9.06 -22.83
C ALA A 394 -2.50 -9.38 -23.06
N GLU A 395 -1.89 -8.82 -24.13
CA GLU A 395 -0.47 -8.98 -24.44
C GLU A 395 0.45 -8.39 -23.37
N SER A 396 0.02 -7.34 -22.65
CA SER A 396 0.79 -6.78 -21.55
C SER A 396 0.96 -7.77 -20.40
N LYS A 397 -0.06 -8.59 -20.11
CA LYS A 397 0.03 -9.65 -19.10
C LYS A 397 1.09 -10.70 -19.46
N VAL A 398 1.14 -11.12 -20.73
CA VAL A 398 2.12 -12.10 -21.23
C VAL A 398 3.55 -11.55 -21.17
N ALA A 399 3.77 -10.32 -21.64
CA ALA A 399 5.09 -9.70 -21.59
C ALA A 399 5.60 -9.53 -20.15
N MET A 400 4.71 -9.18 -19.22
CA MET A 400 5.04 -9.10 -17.79
C MET A 400 5.40 -10.45 -17.18
N GLN A 401 4.73 -11.53 -17.57
CA GLN A 401 5.07 -12.88 -17.09
C GLN A 401 6.52 -13.23 -17.43
N HIS A 402 6.98 -12.96 -18.66
CA HIS A 402 8.38 -13.17 -19.05
C HIS A 402 9.37 -12.35 -18.24
N LEU A 403 9.04 -11.08 -17.93
CA LEU A 403 9.88 -10.28 -17.04
C LEU A 403 9.99 -10.89 -15.63
N VAL A 404 8.86 -11.31 -15.06
CA VAL A 404 8.83 -11.95 -13.73
C VAL A 404 9.66 -13.24 -13.74
N GLU A 405 9.56 -14.07 -14.78
CA GLU A 405 10.36 -15.30 -14.94
C GLU A 405 11.86 -14.99 -14.98
N ASN A 406 12.27 -14.02 -15.79
CA ASN A 406 13.69 -13.63 -15.91
C ASN A 406 14.24 -13.10 -14.57
N LEU A 407 13.48 -12.25 -13.87
CA LEU A 407 13.89 -11.76 -12.55
C LEU A 407 13.95 -12.89 -11.51
N SER A 408 13.01 -13.83 -11.57
CA SER A 408 12.99 -14.99 -10.69
C SER A 408 14.26 -15.85 -10.88
N VAL A 409 14.68 -16.08 -12.12
CA VAL A 409 15.93 -16.80 -12.46
C VAL A 409 17.16 -16.03 -11.95
N ALA A 410 17.19 -14.72 -12.13
CA ALA A 410 18.29 -13.87 -11.66
C ALA A 410 18.38 -13.86 -10.12
N LEU A 411 17.26 -13.74 -9.42
CA LEU A 411 17.20 -13.81 -7.95
C LEU A 411 17.71 -15.17 -7.43
N LYS A 412 17.25 -16.27 -8.03
CA LYS A 412 17.73 -17.61 -7.68
C LYS A 412 19.23 -17.72 -7.78
N ALA A 413 19.81 -17.29 -8.93
CA ALA A 413 21.23 -17.37 -9.16
C ALA A 413 22.07 -16.54 -8.14
N ARG A 414 21.50 -15.43 -7.63
CA ARG A 414 22.09 -14.65 -6.55
C ARG A 414 22.03 -15.38 -5.21
N LEU A 415 20.85 -15.86 -4.81
CA LEU A 415 20.68 -16.60 -3.57
C LEU A 415 21.63 -17.81 -3.47
N GLU A 416 21.82 -18.53 -4.58
CA GLU A 416 22.74 -19.68 -4.65
C GLU A 416 24.21 -19.30 -4.42
N LYS A 417 24.60 -18.05 -4.70
CA LYS A 417 26.00 -17.58 -4.64
C LYS A 417 26.31 -16.74 -3.39
N LEU A 418 25.36 -16.53 -2.47
CA LEU A 418 25.58 -15.73 -1.27
C LEU A 418 26.61 -16.41 -0.34
N GLU A 419 27.82 -15.87 -0.28
CA GLU A 419 28.91 -16.43 0.52
C GLU A 419 28.72 -16.22 2.03
N TRP A 420 28.07 -15.14 2.45
CA TRP A 420 27.86 -14.83 3.86
C TRP A 420 26.75 -15.64 4.51
N MET A 421 25.92 -16.33 3.73
CA MET A 421 24.79 -17.13 4.19
C MET A 421 25.17 -18.61 4.24
N SER A 422 24.92 -19.27 5.37
CA SER A 422 25.12 -20.70 5.52
C SER A 422 24.26 -21.51 4.55
N GLU A 423 24.63 -22.76 4.31
CA GLU A 423 23.89 -23.68 3.43
C GLU A 423 22.46 -23.90 3.92
N ASP A 424 22.24 -24.05 5.24
CA ASP A 424 20.94 -24.25 5.85
C ASP A 424 20.00 -23.07 5.60
N THR A 425 20.46 -21.85 5.88
CA THR A 425 19.67 -20.63 5.63
C THR A 425 19.43 -20.42 4.14
N ARG A 426 20.44 -20.65 3.29
CA ARG A 426 20.34 -20.55 1.83
C ARG A 426 19.29 -21.50 1.28
N LYS A 427 19.24 -22.74 1.76
CA LYS A 427 18.20 -23.70 1.39
C LYS A 427 16.80 -23.17 1.71
N LYS A 428 16.60 -22.58 2.89
CA LYS A 428 15.33 -21.98 3.29
C LYS A 428 14.98 -20.75 2.45
N ALA A 429 15.97 -19.93 2.09
CA ALA A 429 15.78 -18.81 1.18
C ALA A 429 15.31 -19.29 -0.22
N LEU A 430 15.91 -20.38 -0.73
CA LEU A 430 15.49 -20.99 -2.01
C LEU A 430 14.13 -21.68 -1.93
N GLU A 431 13.75 -22.31 -0.81
CA GLU A 431 12.39 -22.81 -0.58
C GLU A 431 11.37 -21.65 -0.66
N LYS A 432 11.69 -20.50 -0.07
CA LYS A 432 10.85 -19.29 -0.12
C LYS A 432 10.78 -18.73 -1.54
N TRP A 433 11.90 -18.62 -2.24
CA TRP A 433 11.94 -18.23 -3.65
C TRP A 433 11.01 -19.12 -4.50
N ALA A 434 11.05 -20.44 -4.32
CA ALA A 434 10.25 -21.38 -5.10
C ALA A 434 8.73 -21.28 -4.82
N SER A 435 8.34 -20.64 -3.73
CA SER A 435 6.94 -20.48 -3.32
C SER A 435 6.32 -19.11 -3.65
N PHE A 436 7.07 -18.20 -4.30
CA PHE A 436 6.50 -16.93 -4.76
C PHE A 436 5.35 -17.12 -5.73
N THR A 437 4.26 -16.40 -5.50
CA THR A 437 3.09 -16.37 -6.39
C THR A 437 2.97 -14.99 -7.03
N PRO A 438 3.26 -14.82 -8.34
CA PRO A 438 3.05 -13.57 -9.03
C PRO A 438 1.58 -13.38 -9.44
N LYS A 439 1.07 -12.16 -9.27
CA LYS A 439 -0.25 -11.72 -9.71
C LYS A 439 -0.12 -10.48 -10.58
N ILE A 440 -0.64 -10.52 -11.81
CA ILE A 440 -0.40 -9.51 -12.84
C ILE A 440 -1.71 -9.00 -13.42
N GLY A 441 -1.88 -7.68 -13.42
CA GLY A 441 -2.96 -6.95 -14.05
C GLY A 441 -4.22 -6.85 -13.19
N TYR A 442 -4.91 -7.96 -12.97
CA TYR A 442 -6.21 -8.02 -12.31
C TYR A 442 -6.50 -9.41 -11.71
N PRO A 443 -7.45 -9.51 -10.74
CA PRO A 443 -7.81 -10.78 -10.12
C PRO A 443 -8.57 -11.70 -11.10
N ASP A 444 -8.32 -13.01 -11.00
CA ASP A 444 -9.03 -14.00 -11.83
C ASP A 444 -10.49 -14.18 -11.39
N LYS A 445 -10.84 -13.75 -10.18
CA LYS A 445 -12.19 -13.79 -9.62
C LYS A 445 -12.55 -12.43 -9.04
N TRP A 446 -13.58 -11.81 -9.60
CA TRP A 446 -14.12 -10.55 -9.12
C TRP A 446 -14.97 -10.73 -7.87
N ARG A 447 -14.98 -9.71 -7.02
CA ARG A 447 -15.78 -9.68 -5.81
C ARG A 447 -17.26 -9.56 -6.13
N ASP A 448 -18.10 -10.26 -5.38
CA ASP A 448 -19.56 -10.11 -5.42
C ASP A 448 -19.99 -8.83 -4.68
N TRP A 449 -20.67 -7.94 -5.40
CA TRP A 449 -21.19 -6.68 -4.90
C TRP A 449 -22.70 -6.70 -4.67
N SER A 450 -23.39 -7.83 -4.85
CA SER A 450 -24.84 -7.93 -4.76
C SER A 450 -25.41 -7.45 -3.40
N GLY A 451 -24.66 -7.66 -2.31
CA GLY A 451 -25.03 -7.22 -0.97
C GLY A 451 -24.75 -5.74 -0.64
N LEU A 452 -24.17 -4.96 -1.55
CA LEU A 452 -24.03 -3.51 -1.38
C LEU A 452 -25.32 -2.83 -1.84
N GLU A 453 -25.99 -2.13 -0.95
CA GLU A 453 -27.17 -1.33 -1.26
C GLU A 453 -26.77 0.14 -1.40
N THR A 454 -27.15 0.76 -2.51
CA THR A 454 -26.98 2.18 -2.80
C THR A 454 -28.31 2.79 -3.21
N ASN A 455 -28.41 4.11 -3.11
CA ASN A 455 -29.61 4.85 -3.52
C ASN A 455 -29.24 6.24 -4.06
N GLY A 456 -30.20 6.92 -4.70
CA GLY A 456 -30.03 8.27 -5.23
C GLY A 456 -30.25 9.40 -4.22
N ASP A 457 -30.36 9.11 -2.91
CA ASP A 457 -30.89 10.10 -1.95
C ASP A 457 -29.78 10.81 -1.15
N SER A 458 -28.77 10.10 -0.67
CA SER A 458 -27.79 10.67 0.23
C SER A 458 -26.38 10.14 -0.04
N TYR A 459 -25.45 11.06 -0.27
CA TYR A 459 -24.03 10.73 -0.44
C TYR A 459 -23.45 10.06 0.81
N LEU A 460 -23.64 10.67 2.00
CA LEU A 460 -23.18 10.10 3.27
C LEU A 460 -23.78 8.72 3.52
N ALA A 461 -25.08 8.52 3.26
CA ALA A 461 -25.71 7.22 3.48
C ALA A 461 -25.12 6.13 2.57
N ASN A 462 -24.85 6.44 1.29
CA ASN A 462 -24.16 5.52 0.37
C ASN A 462 -22.76 5.15 0.87
N MET A 463 -22.00 6.13 1.37
CA MET A 463 -20.66 5.88 1.90
C MET A 463 -20.69 5.05 3.19
N GLN A 464 -21.64 5.29 4.08
CA GLN A 464 -21.84 4.47 5.28
C GLN A 464 -22.27 3.04 4.93
N ALA A 465 -23.17 2.87 3.97
CA ALA A 465 -23.60 1.54 3.48
C ALA A 465 -22.42 0.77 2.86
N ALA A 466 -21.60 1.43 2.04
CA ALA A 466 -20.42 0.85 1.45
C ALA A 466 -19.37 0.46 2.52
N ARG A 467 -19.12 1.33 3.50
CA ARG A 467 -18.25 1.04 4.63
C ARG A 467 -18.73 -0.20 5.42
N ALA A 468 -20.00 -0.23 5.78
CA ALA A 468 -20.58 -1.36 6.51
C ALA A 468 -20.54 -2.65 5.68
N PHE A 469 -20.79 -2.59 4.38
CA PHE A 469 -20.69 -3.74 3.47
C PHE A 469 -19.24 -4.25 3.39
N ASN A 470 -18.27 -3.38 3.17
CA ASN A 470 -16.85 -3.72 3.09
C ASN A 470 -16.34 -4.32 4.42
N TYR A 471 -16.78 -3.76 5.54
CA TYR A 471 -16.42 -4.24 6.85
C TYR A 471 -17.00 -5.64 7.14
N ARG A 472 -18.30 -5.87 6.86
CA ARG A 472 -18.91 -7.21 6.96
C ARG A 472 -18.23 -8.25 6.07
N PHE A 473 -17.85 -7.85 4.84
CA PHE A 473 -17.10 -8.73 3.94
C PHE A 473 -15.75 -9.15 4.55
N MET A 474 -15.03 -8.22 5.13
CA MET A 474 -13.77 -8.49 5.81
C MET A 474 -13.98 -9.37 7.05
N LEU A 475 -14.96 -9.06 7.91
CA LEU A 475 -15.28 -9.84 9.10
C LEU A 475 -15.67 -11.30 8.77
N ALA A 476 -16.39 -11.50 7.67
CA ALA A 476 -16.85 -12.83 7.24
C ALA A 476 -15.70 -13.80 6.89
N LYS A 477 -14.47 -13.34 6.78
CA LYS A 477 -13.26 -14.16 6.56
C LYS A 477 -12.69 -14.73 7.85
N ILE A 478 -12.94 -14.08 8.99
CA ILE A 478 -12.40 -14.49 10.29
C ILE A 478 -12.88 -15.93 10.62
N GLY A 479 -11.93 -16.79 10.99
CA GLY A 479 -12.18 -18.21 11.26
C GLY A 479 -12.29 -19.08 10.00
N LYS A 480 -11.99 -18.56 8.81
CA LYS A 480 -11.99 -19.31 7.55
C LYS A 480 -10.58 -19.43 6.98
N PRO A 481 -10.37 -20.39 6.07
CA PRO A 481 -9.14 -20.46 5.29
C PRO A 481 -8.91 -19.15 4.51
N VAL A 482 -7.62 -18.81 4.33
CA VAL A 482 -7.20 -17.65 3.53
C VAL A 482 -7.54 -17.87 2.05
N ASP A 483 -8.28 -16.95 1.46
CA ASP A 483 -8.51 -16.93 0.01
C ASP A 483 -7.30 -16.30 -0.68
N LYS A 484 -6.51 -17.15 -1.37
CA LYS A 484 -5.33 -16.69 -2.11
C LYS A 484 -5.67 -15.99 -3.44
N THR A 485 -6.92 -16.00 -3.88
CA THR A 485 -7.33 -15.32 -5.12
C THR A 485 -7.55 -13.83 -4.92
N GLU A 486 -7.77 -13.38 -3.69
CA GLU A 486 -8.02 -11.97 -3.36
C GLU A 486 -6.79 -11.09 -3.51
N TRP A 487 -7.01 -9.87 -4.00
CA TRP A 487 -6.01 -8.82 -4.14
C TRP A 487 -6.15 -7.75 -3.04
N GLY A 488 -5.02 -7.16 -2.62
CA GLY A 488 -4.98 -6.05 -1.67
C GLY A 488 -5.06 -4.67 -2.34
N MET A 489 -4.86 -4.59 -3.67
CA MET A 489 -4.99 -3.36 -4.47
C MET A 489 -5.92 -3.60 -5.63
N THR A 490 -6.60 -2.55 -6.07
CA THR A 490 -7.46 -2.58 -7.25
C THR A 490 -6.66 -2.45 -8.54
N PRO A 491 -7.14 -2.95 -9.69
CA PRO A 491 -6.42 -2.89 -10.98
C PRO A 491 -6.04 -1.49 -11.44
N GLN A 492 -6.83 -0.46 -11.11
CA GLN A 492 -6.58 0.94 -11.45
C GLN A 492 -5.56 1.64 -10.53
N THR A 493 -4.99 0.93 -9.55
CA THR A 493 -3.98 1.47 -8.63
C THR A 493 -2.60 1.51 -9.31
N VAL A 494 -1.95 2.69 -9.30
CA VAL A 494 -0.56 2.85 -9.77
C VAL A 494 0.38 2.55 -8.61
N ASN A 495 0.59 1.28 -8.35
CA ASN A 495 1.51 0.75 -7.33
C ASN A 495 1.68 -0.77 -7.52
N ALA A 496 2.50 -1.39 -6.65
CA ALA A 496 2.68 -2.84 -6.51
C ALA A 496 2.79 -3.19 -5.01
N TYR A 497 2.78 -4.48 -4.66
CA TYR A 497 3.02 -4.89 -3.27
C TYR A 497 3.46 -6.35 -3.15
N TYR A 498 4.16 -6.65 -2.05
CA TYR A 498 4.42 -7.98 -1.54
C TYR A 498 3.55 -8.29 -0.31
N ASN A 499 3.04 -9.51 -0.21
CA ASN A 499 2.31 -10.00 0.96
C ASN A 499 3.06 -11.18 1.61
N PRO A 500 3.65 -11.01 2.82
CA PRO A 500 4.49 -12.04 3.45
C PRO A 500 3.71 -13.29 3.87
N THR A 501 2.45 -13.17 4.27
CA THR A 501 1.66 -14.32 4.73
C THR A 501 1.13 -15.20 3.60
N LYS A 502 1.09 -14.67 2.38
CA LYS A 502 0.73 -15.41 1.16
C LYS A 502 1.93 -15.71 0.27
N ASN A 503 3.08 -15.09 0.54
CA ASN A 503 4.29 -15.06 -0.28
C ASN A 503 3.97 -14.71 -1.75
N GLU A 504 3.22 -13.62 -1.94
CA GLU A 504 2.75 -13.17 -3.25
C GLU A 504 3.26 -11.76 -3.58
N ILE A 505 3.57 -11.55 -4.87
CA ILE A 505 3.90 -10.24 -5.47
C ILE A 505 2.80 -9.84 -6.45
N VAL A 506 2.34 -8.60 -6.37
CA VAL A 506 1.13 -8.17 -7.09
C VAL A 506 1.37 -6.88 -7.84
N PHE A 507 1.04 -6.87 -9.14
CA PHE A 507 1.24 -5.74 -10.07
C PHE A 507 -0.08 -5.37 -10.73
N PRO A 508 -0.82 -4.37 -10.22
CA PRO A 508 -2.06 -3.88 -10.83
C PRO A 508 -1.88 -3.37 -12.26
N ALA A 509 -2.95 -3.43 -13.06
CA ALA A 509 -2.94 -3.05 -14.47
C ALA A 509 -2.43 -1.62 -14.72
N ALA A 510 -2.77 -0.67 -13.85
CA ALA A 510 -2.47 0.74 -14.06
C ALA A 510 -0.98 1.09 -14.00
N ILE A 511 -0.14 0.33 -13.26
CA ILE A 511 1.32 0.58 -13.24
C ILE A 511 2.02 0.05 -14.51
N LEU A 512 1.37 -0.84 -15.26
CA LEU A 512 1.95 -1.49 -16.44
C LEU A 512 1.90 -0.59 -17.69
N GLN A 513 2.39 0.64 -17.53
CA GLN A 513 2.50 1.67 -18.57
C GLN A 513 3.81 2.46 -18.37
N ALA A 514 4.28 3.18 -19.40
CA ALA A 514 5.47 4.03 -19.30
C ALA A 514 5.34 5.07 -18.15
N PRO A 515 6.41 5.36 -17.39
CA PRO A 515 7.81 4.95 -17.61
C PRO A 515 8.17 3.59 -17.01
N PHE A 516 7.22 2.87 -16.41
CA PHE A 516 7.48 1.58 -15.77
C PHE A 516 7.58 0.46 -16.80
N PHE A 517 6.61 0.37 -17.71
CA PHE A 517 6.50 -0.68 -18.70
C PHE A 517 6.03 -0.16 -20.06
N ASP A 518 6.72 -0.56 -21.13
CA ASP A 518 6.28 -0.39 -22.51
C ASP A 518 6.75 -1.60 -23.30
N ALA A 519 5.81 -2.40 -23.82
CA ALA A 519 6.11 -3.60 -24.61
C ALA A 519 6.93 -3.31 -25.88
N LYS A 520 7.02 -2.06 -26.33
CA LYS A 520 7.76 -1.61 -27.52
C LYS A 520 9.10 -0.96 -27.19
N ALA A 521 9.38 -0.70 -25.92
CA ALA A 521 10.62 -0.08 -25.49
C ALA A 521 11.79 -1.07 -25.53
N ASP A 522 13.01 -0.52 -25.55
CA ASP A 522 14.22 -1.35 -25.42
C ASP A 522 14.27 -2.03 -24.03
N PRO A 523 14.96 -3.17 -23.91
CA PRO A 523 14.98 -3.95 -22.66
C PRO A 523 15.41 -3.12 -21.44
N ALA A 524 16.39 -2.22 -21.59
CA ALA A 524 16.90 -1.44 -20.47
C ALA A 524 15.82 -0.59 -19.79
N LEU A 525 14.87 -0.04 -20.57
CA LEU A 525 13.77 0.74 -20.01
C LEU A 525 12.82 -0.14 -19.19
N ASN A 526 12.45 -1.32 -19.69
CA ASN A 526 11.56 -2.24 -18.98
C ASN A 526 12.23 -2.84 -17.73
N TYR A 527 13.51 -3.24 -17.81
CA TYR A 527 14.24 -3.78 -16.66
C TYR A 527 14.58 -2.69 -15.62
N GLY A 528 14.95 -1.46 -16.05
CA GLY A 528 15.18 -0.32 -15.17
C GLY A 528 13.90 0.35 -14.62
N GLY A 529 12.74 0.02 -15.24
CA GLY A 529 11.41 0.45 -14.81
C GLY A 529 10.71 -0.64 -14.00
N ILE A 530 9.72 -1.32 -14.65
CA ILE A 530 8.92 -2.34 -13.96
C ILE A 530 9.76 -3.55 -13.50
N GLY A 531 10.85 -3.89 -14.19
CA GLY A 531 11.75 -4.96 -13.76
C GLY A 531 12.35 -4.65 -12.38
N ALA A 532 12.83 -3.42 -12.16
CA ALA A 532 13.32 -3.00 -10.85
C ALA A 532 12.22 -3.02 -9.78
N VAL A 533 10.97 -2.69 -10.13
CA VAL A 533 9.80 -2.81 -9.22
C VAL A 533 9.49 -4.28 -8.91
N ILE A 534 9.52 -5.17 -9.91
CA ILE A 534 9.33 -6.62 -9.67
C ILE A 534 10.40 -7.16 -8.72
N GLY A 535 11.66 -6.80 -8.97
CA GLY A 535 12.77 -7.17 -8.09
C GLY A 535 12.58 -6.61 -6.67
N HIS A 536 12.14 -5.36 -6.54
CA HIS A 536 11.83 -4.71 -5.26
C HIS A 536 10.76 -5.50 -4.48
N GLU A 537 9.64 -5.87 -5.11
CA GLU A 537 8.59 -6.67 -4.45
C GLU A 537 9.09 -8.07 -4.06
N MET A 538 9.91 -8.71 -4.91
CA MET A 538 10.54 -9.98 -4.54
C MET A 538 11.45 -9.82 -3.32
N MET A 539 12.21 -8.71 -3.24
CA MET A 539 13.12 -8.46 -2.13
C MET A 539 12.43 -8.11 -0.83
N HIS A 540 11.17 -7.66 -0.83
CA HIS A 540 10.38 -7.60 0.39
C HIS A 540 10.16 -8.96 1.06
N GLY A 541 10.28 -10.07 0.34
CA GLY A 541 10.35 -11.41 0.93
C GLY A 541 11.59 -11.64 1.80
N TYR A 542 12.62 -10.84 1.62
CA TYR A 542 13.93 -10.97 2.27
C TYR A 542 14.41 -9.70 3.00
N ASP A 543 13.55 -8.69 3.14
CA ASP A 543 13.85 -7.47 3.89
C ASP A 543 13.82 -7.70 5.41
N ASP A 544 13.97 -6.64 6.21
CA ASP A 544 13.98 -6.70 7.67
C ASP A 544 12.66 -7.25 8.28
N SER A 545 11.54 -7.08 7.61
CA SER A 545 10.22 -7.57 8.02
C SER A 545 9.88 -8.91 7.36
N GLY A 546 9.97 -8.99 6.04
CA GLY A 546 9.56 -10.18 5.28
C GLY A 546 10.48 -11.38 5.49
N SER A 547 11.78 -11.16 5.80
CA SER A 547 12.72 -12.22 6.17
C SER A 547 12.35 -12.97 7.46
N GLN A 548 11.38 -12.48 8.22
CA GLN A 548 10.86 -13.15 9.42
C GLN A 548 9.71 -14.13 9.10
N PHE A 549 9.27 -14.18 7.82
CA PHE A 549 8.23 -15.10 7.36
C PHE A 549 8.87 -16.20 6.50
N ALA A 550 8.51 -17.45 6.79
CA ALA A 550 9.00 -18.63 6.06
C ALA A 550 8.28 -18.80 4.71
N ALA A 551 8.69 -19.81 3.94
CA ALA A 551 8.13 -20.14 2.62
C ALA A 551 6.60 -20.40 2.62
N ASN A 552 6.07 -20.93 3.73
CA ASN A 552 4.64 -21.19 3.91
C ASN A 552 3.85 -19.94 4.33
N GLY A 553 4.50 -18.79 4.52
CA GLY A 553 3.90 -17.55 5.00
C GLY A 553 3.77 -17.41 6.51
N ASN A 554 4.25 -18.37 7.29
CA ASN A 554 4.25 -18.29 8.74
C ASN A 554 5.37 -17.38 9.26
N PHE A 555 5.08 -16.64 10.31
CA PHE A 555 6.06 -15.86 11.08
C PHE A 555 6.90 -16.84 11.92
N ASP A 556 7.99 -17.34 11.32
CA ASP A 556 8.88 -18.34 11.90
C ASP A 556 10.34 -17.97 11.65
N ASN A 557 11.19 -18.18 12.66
CA ASN A 557 12.62 -18.00 12.48
C ASN A 557 13.21 -19.18 11.67
N TRP A 558 13.66 -18.90 10.45
CA TRP A 558 14.29 -19.87 9.57
C TRP A 558 15.80 -19.60 9.36
N TRP A 559 16.33 -18.62 10.10
CA TRP A 559 17.72 -18.21 10.07
C TRP A 559 18.54 -18.90 11.14
N THR A 560 19.83 -19.15 10.87
CA THR A 560 20.79 -19.38 11.95
C THR A 560 21.09 -18.05 12.65
N ASP A 561 21.53 -18.09 13.92
CA ASP A 561 21.88 -16.88 14.67
C ASP A 561 23.06 -16.13 14.01
N THR A 562 24.03 -16.88 13.44
CA THR A 562 25.17 -16.31 12.72
C THR A 562 24.71 -15.56 11.48
N ASP A 563 23.84 -16.15 10.66
CA ASP A 563 23.33 -15.52 9.44
C ASP A 563 22.45 -14.32 9.76
N ARG A 564 21.62 -14.40 10.80
CA ARG A 564 20.82 -13.27 11.27
C ARG A 564 21.72 -12.10 11.69
N SER A 565 22.81 -12.37 12.42
CA SER A 565 23.79 -11.35 12.81
C SER A 565 24.49 -10.75 11.60
N ALA A 566 24.91 -11.58 10.63
CA ALA A 566 25.53 -11.12 9.39
C ALA A 566 24.59 -10.27 8.53
N PHE A 567 23.30 -10.62 8.47
CA PHE A 567 22.27 -9.81 7.83
C PHE A 567 22.11 -8.46 8.54
N THR A 568 22.00 -8.46 9.88
CA THR A 568 21.83 -7.24 10.68
C THR A 568 22.99 -6.27 10.48
N GLN A 569 24.25 -6.74 10.46
CA GLN A 569 25.42 -5.89 10.18
C GLN A 569 25.33 -5.18 8.83
N ARG A 570 24.85 -5.85 7.79
CA ARG A 570 24.66 -5.28 6.44
C ARG A 570 23.52 -4.28 6.40
N THR A 571 22.42 -4.61 7.06
CA THR A 571 21.27 -3.70 7.12
C THR A 571 21.55 -2.46 7.96
N ASP A 572 22.35 -2.56 9.04
CA ASP A 572 22.79 -1.41 9.83
C ASP A 572 23.69 -0.45 9.01
N GLN A 573 24.49 -0.97 8.09
CA GLN A 573 25.24 -0.13 7.14
C GLN A 573 24.29 0.64 6.20
N LEU A 574 23.19 0.00 5.75
CA LEU A 574 22.20 0.65 4.92
C LEU A 574 21.39 1.70 5.72
N VAL A 575 21.06 1.41 6.97
CA VAL A 575 20.47 2.40 7.89
C VAL A 575 21.39 3.62 8.02
N ALA A 576 22.68 3.42 8.31
CA ALA A 576 23.63 4.52 8.45
C ALA A 576 23.82 5.32 7.15
N GLN A 577 23.71 4.67 5.99
CA GLN A 577 23.73 5.37 4.71
C GLN A 577 22.57 6.37 4.59
N PHE A 578 21.33 5.93 4.87
CA PHE A 578 20.15 6.76 4.72
C PHE A 578 20.00 7.78 5.84
N ASP A 579 20.44 7.47 7.08
CA ASP A 579 20.51 8.46 8.17
C ASP A 579 21.47 9.63 7.83
N GLY A 580 22.44 9.41 6.94
CA GLY A 580 23.33 10.45 6.44
C GLY A 580 22.71 11.38 5.39
N TYR A 581 21.52 11.10 4.89
CA TYR A 581 20.88 11.91 3.85
C TYR A 581 20.02 13.03 4.47
N GLU A 582 20.47 14.28 4.33
CA GLU A 582 19.71 15.47 4.73
C GLU A 582 18.67 15.79 3.67
N SER A 583 17.41 15.71 4.04
CA SER A 583 16.25 15.95 3.15
C SER A 583 15.75 17.39 3.19
N LEU A 584 15.76 17.98 4.37
CA LEU A 584 15.46 19.40 4.62
C LEU A 584 16.52 19.93 5.57
N PRO A 585 16.78 21.25 5.62
CA PRO A 585 17.79 21.80 6.52
C PRO A 585 17.63 21.30 7.94
N GLY A 586 18.63 20.57 8.43
CA GLY A 586 18.65 19.94 9.76
C GLY A 586 17.71 18.74 9.95
N VAL A 587 17.11 18.20 8.88
CA VAL A 587 16.20 17.04 8.96
C VAL A 587 16.67 15.94 8.03
N ASN A 588 17.17 14.86 8.60
CA ASN A 588 17.64 13.70 7.88
C ASN A 588 16.54 12.66 7.66
N VAL A 589 16.75 11.79 6.69
CA VAL A 589 15.97 10.57 6.51
C VAL A 589 16.14 9.67 7.75
N LYS A 590 15.10 8.98 8.16
CA LYS A 590 15.16 7.99 9.24
C LYS A 590 15.46 6.62 8.63
N GLY A 591 16.72 6.23 8.58
CA GLY A 591 17.15 4.99 7.92
C GLY A 591 16.46 3.74 8.46
N LYS A 592 16.16 3.67 9.77
CA LYS A 592 15.36 2.57 10.36
C LYS A 592 13.91 2.54 9.89
N LEU A 593 13.28 3.69 9.68
CA LEU A 593 11.92 3.75 9.16
C LEU A 593 11.88 3.23 7.71
N THR A 594 12.90 3.57 6.93
CA THR A 594 12.96 3.29 5.49
C THR A 594 13.73 2.01 5.13
N LEU A 595 14.16 1.23 6.11
CA LEU A 595 15.09 0.12 5.89
C LEU A 595 14.56 -0.93 4.90
N GLY A 596 13.32 -1.41 5.06
CA GLY A 596 12.77 -2.45 4.19
C GLY A 596 12.67 -1.99 2.74
N GLU A 597 12.22 -0.74 2.53
CA GLU A 597 12.16 -0.14 1.21
C GLU A 597 13.54 0.04 0.57
N ASN A 598 14.54 0.43 1.38
CA ASN A 598 15.90 0.58 0.91
C ASN A 598 16.55 -0.78 0.56
N ILE A 599 16.20 -1.85 1.29
CA ILE A 599 16.61 -3.23 0.95
C ILE A 599 15.93 -3.67 -0.35
N GLY A 600 14.63 -3.41 -0.49
CA GLY A 600 13.86 -3.66 -1.70
C GLY A 600 14.49 -2.99 -2.92
N ASP A 601 14.81 -1.69 -2.81
CA ASP A 601 15.44 -0.93 -3.89
C ASP A 601 16.82 -1.48 -4.27
N LEU A 602 17.71 -1.68 -3.30
CA LEU A 602 19.08 -2.15 -3.57
C LEU A 602 19.09 -3.56 -4.16
N GLY A 603 18.37 -4.48 -3.53
CA GLY A 603 18.31 -5.86 -3.97
C GLY A 603 17.54 -5.99 -5.29
N GLY A 604 16.40 -5.32 -5.41
CA GLY A 604 15.54 -5.35 -6.57
C GLY A 604 16.21 -4.79 -7.82
N LEU A 605 16.86 -3.62 -7.70
CA LEU A 605 17.59 -3.02 -8.81
C LEU A 605 18.79 -3.90 -9.24
N THR A 606 19.45 -4.54 -8.28
CA THR A 606 20.57 -5.45 -8.54
C THR A 606 20.10 -6.70 -9.30
N VAL A 607 19.00 -7.32 -8.87
CA VAL A 607 18.40 -8.49 -9.55
C VAL A 607 17.91 -8.11 -10.96
N ALA A 608 17.29 -6.93 -11.10
CA ALA A 608 16.82 -6.45 -12.41
C ALA A 608 17.96 -6.19 -13.39
N TYR A 609 19.10 -5.70 -12.90
CA TYR A 609 20.30 -5.53 -13.75
C TYR A 609 20.84 -6.88 -14.24
N ASP A 610 20.93 -7.89 -13.36
CA ASP A 610 21.34 -9.23 -13.79
C ASP A 610 20.39 -9.83 -14.82
N ALA A 611 19.09 -9.66 -14.61
CA ALA A 611 18.08 -10.11 -15.57
C ALA A 611 18.20 -9.39 -16.92
N LEU A 612 18.50 -8.07 -16.91
CA LEU A 612 18.82 -7.34 -18.14
C LEU A 612 20.05 -7.96 -18.85
N GLN A 613 21.14 -8.23 -18.13
CA GLN A 613 22.34 -8.82 -18.74
C GLN A 613 22.06 -10.20 -19.33
N MET A 614 21.18 -10.99 -18.71
CA MET A 614 20.72 -12.27 -19.28
C MET A 614 19.96 -12.04 -20.60
N ALA A 615 19.00 -11.12 -20.63
CA ALA A 615 18.21 -10.80 -21.82
C ALA A 615 19.08 -10.26 -22.98
N LEU A 616 20.05 -9.37 -22.69
CA LEU A 616 20.98 -8.83 -23.69
C LEU A 616 21.93 -9.90 -24.25
N LYS A 617 22.26 -10.92 -23.46
CA LYS A 617 23.06 -12.06 -23.90
C LYS A 617 22.26 -13.03 -24.78
N GLU A 618 20.98 -13.20 -24.48
CA GLU A 618 20.07 -14.07 -25.23
C GLU A 618 19.76 -13.48 -26.59
N ASP A 619 19.49 -12.16 -26.67
CA ASP A 619 19.34 -11.45 -27.97
C ASP A 619 20.36 -10.29 -28.08
N PRO A 620 21.58 -10.56 -28.61
CA PRO A 620 22.60 -9.53 -28.78
C PRO A 620 22.19 -8.39 -29.74
N LYS A 621 21.14 -8.56 -30.56
CA LYS A 621 20.70 -7.54 -31.51
C LYS A 621 20.07 -6.33 -30.82
N VAL A 622 19.49 -6.54 -29.63
CA VAL A 622 18.92 -5.45 -28.84
C VAL A 622 19.94 -4.73 -27.96
N ASN A 623 21.17 -5.27 -27.86
CA ASN A 623 22.27 -4.65 -27.10
C ASN A 623 22.98 -3.58 -27.94
N VAL A 624 22.25 -2.54 -28.29
CA VAL A 624 22.75 -1.40 -29.08
C VAL A 624 22.51 -0.10 -28.31
N PRO A 625 23.38 0.90 -28.45
CA PRO A 625 23.14 2.23 -27.88
C PRO A 625 21.89 2.86 -28.51
N VAL A 626 21.10 3.54 -27.67
CA VAL A 626 19.94 4.33 -28.10
C VAL A 626 20.15 5.77 -27.58
N ASP A 627 19.94 6.77 -28.41
CA ASP A 627 20.19 8.18 -28.10
C ASP A 627 21.62 8.47 -27.57
N GLY A 628 22.60 7.68 -28.00
CA GLY A 628 24.00 7.81 -27.57
C GLY A 628 24.34 7.16 -26.22
N TYR A 629 23.39 6.47 -25.58
CA TYR A 629 23.58 5.77 -24.29
C TYR A 629 23.50 4.27 -24.47
N THR A 630 24.38 3.55 -23.75
CA THR A 630 24.36 2.06 -23.72
C THR A 630 23.12 1.57 -22.98
N GLN A 631 22.77 0.27 -23.16
CA GLN A 631 21.67 -0.34 -22.42
C GLN A 631 21.87 -0.26 -20.90
N ASP A 632 23.12 -0.41 -20.41
CA ASP A 632 23.45 -0.27 -18.99
C ASP A 632 23.16 1.16 -18.46
N GLN A 633 23.58 2.19 -19.23
CA GLN A 633 23.29 3.57 -18.85
C GLN A 633 21.80 3.85 -18.85
N ARG A 634 21.08 3.41 -19.87
CA ARG A 634 19.63 3.59 -20.01
C ARG A 634 18.85 2.90 -18.88
N PHE A 635 19.31 1.74 -18.43
CA PHE A 635 18.75 1.04 -17.27
C PHE A 635 18.74 1.93 -16.00
N PHE A 636 19.91 2.47 -15.64
CA PHE A 636 20.00 3.33 -14.46
C PHE A 636 19.30 4.68 -14.65
N MET A 637 19.32 5.23 -15.86
CA MET A 637 18.60 6.47 -16.17
C MET A 637 17.08 6.28 -16.07
N ASN A 638 16.54 5.14 -16.53
CA ASN A 638 15.11 4.87 -16.38
C ASN A 638 14.72 4.61 -14.91
N TRP A 639 15.57 3.94 -14.13
CA TRP A 639 15.40 3.87 -12.68
C TRP A 639 15.24 5.26 -12.05
N ALA A 640 16.12 6.22 -12.39
CA ALA A 640 15.98 7.58 -11.90
C ALA A 640 14.70 8.27 -12.43
N THR A 641 14.29 7.99 -13.67
CA THR A 641 13.06 8.53 -14.27
C THR A 641 11.81 8.05 -13.52
N VAL A 642 11.72 6.79 -13.10
CA VAL A 642 10.56 6.31 -12.32
C VAL A 642 10.46 6.97 -10.95
N TRP A 643 11.58 7.39 -10.35
CA TRP A 643 11.62 8.12 -9.07
C TRP A 643 11.59 9.64 -9.21
N ARG A 644 11.41 10.18 -10.40
CA ARG A 644 11.23 11.61 -10.66
C ARG A 644 10.04 12.15 -9.89
N ARG A 645 10.27 13.04 -8.88
CA ARG A 645 9.19 13.58 -8.04
C ARG A 645 9.57 14.85 -7.31
N ASN A 646 8.71 15.87 -7.37
CA ASN A 646 8.68 17.04 -6.51
C ASN A 646 7.71 16.84 -5.34
N PHE A 647 7.97 17.55 -4.23
CA PHE A 647 7.14 17.56 -3.02
C PHE A 647 6.86 18.98 -2.55
N THR A 648 5.73 19.22 -1.91
CA THR A 648 5.60 20.36 -0.99
C THR A 648 6.44 20.09 0.25
N GLU A 649 6.93 21.14 0.92
CA GLU A 649 7.71 20.97 2.16
C GLU A 649 6.90 20.28 3.25
N GLY A 650 5.59 20.64 3.40
CA GLY A 650 4.70 20.05 4.38
C GLY A 650 4.55 18.53 4.17
N GLU A 651 4.28 18.10 2.93
CA GLU A 651 4.19 16.68 2.59
C GLU A 651 5.50 15.93 2.88
N LEU A 652 6.64 16.53 2.50
CA LEU A 652 7.94 15.92 2.75
C LEU A 652 8.19 15.73 4.27
N ARG A 653 7.83 16.73 5.11
CA ARG A 653 7.92 16.63 6.58
C ARG A 653 7.03 15.52 7.14
N VAL A 654 5.80 15.37 6.64
CA VAL A 654 4.92 14.29 7.04
C VAL A 654 5.54 12.94 6.68
N ARG A 655 6.02 12.80 5.43
CA ARG A 655 6.61 11.54 4.93
C ARG A 655 7.86 11.12 5.71
N LEU A 656 8.76 12.06 6.04
CA LEU A 656 9.96 11.78 6.84
C LEU A 656 9.65 11.18 8.24
N ASN A 657 8.41 11.34 8.72
CA ASN A 657 7.97 10.79 10.01
C ASN A 657 7.08 9.54 9.89
N THR A 658 6.44 9.32 8.75
CA THR A 658 5.35 8.33 8.63
C THR A 658 5.53 7.33 7.49
N ASP A 659 6.25 7.71 6.42
CA ASP A 659 6.38 6.90 5.21
C ASP A 659 7.60 5.98 5.29
N PRO A 660 7.46 4.67 5.04
CA PRO A 660 8.59 3.76 5.00
C PRO A 660 9.51 3.99 3.79
N HIS A 661 9.08 4.78 2.78
CA HIS A 661 9.91 5.08 1.61
C HIS A 661 10.77 6.32 1.85
N ALA A 662 12.05 6.24 1.52
CA ALA A 662 12.91 7.40 1.47
C ALA A 662 12.43 8.39 0.39
N PRO A 663 12.73 9.71 0.52
CA PRO A 663 12.46 10.68 -0.54
C PRO A 663 13.02 10.24 -1.90
N ALA A 664 12.30 10.55 -2.96
CA ALA A 664 12.51 10.02 -4.30
C ALA A 664 13.94 10.20 -4.85
N ASN A 665 14.58 11.35 -4.59
CA ASN A 665 15.97 11.61 -4.99
C ASN A 665 16.96 10.66 -4.31
N PHE A 666 16.72 10.28 -3.06
CA PHE A 666 17.56 9.32 -2.35
C PHE A 666 17.31 7.88 -2.77
N ARG A 667 16.10 7.54 -3.23
CA ARG A 667 15.83 6.25 -3.88
C ARG A 667 16.56 6.15 -5.21
N ALA A 668 16.50 7.21 -6.05
CA ALA A 668 17.18 7.27 -7.34
C ALA A 668 18.69 7.10 -7.23
N ASN A 669 19.32 7.67 -6.19
CA ASN A 669 20.78 7.66 -6.00
C ASN A 669 21.26 6.54 -5.07
N GLY A 670 20.50 6.21 -4.04
CA GLY A 670 20.96 5.39 -2.92
C GLY A 670 21.31 3.95 -3.31
N ALA A 671 20.43 3.29 -4.07
CA ALA A 671 20.67 1.94 -4.56
C ALA A 671 21.81 1.89 -5.60
N PRO A 672 21.82 2.69 -6.68
CA PRO A 672 22.87 2.68 -7.68
C PRO A 672 24.28 2.95 -7.10
N SER A 673 24.38 3.82 -6.08
CA SER A 673 25.68 4.17 -5.48
C SER A 673 26.41 2.98 -4.82
N ASN A 674 25.71 1.90 -4.52
CA ASN A 674 26.26 0.64 -3.99
C ASN A 674 26.62 -0.38 -5.10
N MET A 675 26.26 -0.10 -6.36
CA MET A 675 26.40 -1.07 -7.46
C MET A 675 27.67 -0.81 -8.28
N PRO A 676 28.64 -1.74 -8.31
CA PRO A 676 29.82 -1.61 -9.19
C PRO A 676 29.45 -1.45 -10.68
N ALA A 677 28.35 -2.08 -11.11
CA ALA A 677 27.84 -1.97 -12.47
C ALA A 677 27.46 -0.52 -12.85
N TYR A 678 26.95 0.27 -11.89
CA TYR A 678 26.70 1.70 -12.09
C TYR A 678 27.98 2.46 -12.38
N ALA A 679 29.00 2.28 -11.50
CA ALA A 679 30.29 2.94 -11.68
C ALA A 679 30.94 2.56 -13.03
N GLN A 680 30.81 1.30 -13.46
CA GLN A 680 31.29 0.83 -14.76
C GLN A 680 30.53 1.48 -15.91
N ALA A 681 29.19 1.51 -15.87
CA ALA A 681 28.35 2.05 -16.93
C ALA A 681 28.63 3.53 -17.23
N PHE A 682 28.91 4.32 -16.20
CA PHE A 682 29.18 5.76 -16.32
C PHE A 682 30.66 6.14 -16.23
N ALA A 683 31.56 5.15 -16.16
CA ALA A 683 33.03 5.33 -16.01
C ALA A 683 33.39 6.18 -14.76
N CYS A 684 32.66 6.00 -13.66
CA CYS A 684 32.89 6.70 -12.41
C CYS A 684 34.12 6.16 -11.69
N LYS A 685 34.74 7.03 -10.88
CA LYS A 685 35.99 6.73 -10.17
C LYS A 685 35.77 6.69 -8.65
N ALA A 686 36.65 6.04 -7.95
CA ALA A 686 36.68 6.09 -6.49
C ALA A 686 36.76 7.56 -6.03
N GLY A 687 35.87 7.95 -5.10
CA GLY A 687 35.73 9.32 -4.60
C GLY A 687 34.63 10.15 -5.28
N ASP A 688 34.07 9.69 -6.41
CA ASP A 688 32.89 10.32 -6.99
C ASP A 688 31.66 10.12 -6.08
N GLY A 689 30.73 11.07 -6.07
CA GLY A 689 29.57 11.08 -5.16
C GLY A 689 28.68 9.85 -5.25
N MET A 690 28.61 9.22 -6.44
CA MET A 690 27.82 8.01 -6.69
C MET A 690 28.64 6.71 -6.55
N VAL A 691 29.87 6.75 -6.02
CA VAL A 691 30.73 5.58 -5.79
C VAL A 691 31.04 5.46 -4.30
N ARG A 692 30.39 4.56 -3.64
CA ARG A 692 30.66 4.28 -2.23
C ARG A 692 31.98 3.51 -2.10
N ALA A 693 32.81 3.91 -1.14
CA ALA A 693 34.05 3.21 -0.81
C ALA A 693 33.74 1.75 -0.41
N ASP A 694 34.67 0.84 -0.65
CA ASP A 694 34.46 -0.60 -0.45
C ASP A 694 34.04 -0.97 0.98
N ASP A 695 34.56 -0.26 1.99
CA ASP A 695 34.22 -0.42 3.41
C ASP A 695 32.83 0.13 3.78
N LYS A 696 32.24 0.97 2.91
CA LYS A 696 30.92 1.60 3.09
C LYS A 696 29.88 1.10 2.09
N ARG A 697 30.31 0.31 1.11
CA ARG A 697 29.41 -0.25 0.12
C ARG A 697 28.57 -1.37 0.73
N VAL A 698 27.25 -1.20 0.66
CA VAL A 698 26.31 -2.19 1.19
C VAL A 698 26.07 -3.29 0.16
N VAL A 699 26.32 -4.53 0.55
CA VAL A 699 26.06 -5.73 -0.24
C VAL A 699 25.26 -6.69 0.65
N ILE A 700 23.97 -6.86 0.35
CA ILE A 700 23.09 -7.76 1.10
C ILE A 700 22.80 -9.00 0.25
N TRP A 701 22.28 -8.80 -0.96
CA TRP A 701 21.81 -9.84 -1.86
C TRP A 701 22.59 -9.95 -3.16
#